data_02b23830599bbed3ba877987686b94ba
#
_entry.id   02b23830599bbed3ba877987686b94ba
#
_cell.length_a   1.000
_cell.length_b   1.000
_cell.length_c   1.000
_cell.angle_alpha   90.00
_cell.angle_beta   90.00
_cell.angle_gamma   90.00
#
_symmetry.space_group_name_H-M   'P 1'
#
loop_
_entity.id
_entity.type
_entity.pdbx_description
1 polymer ?
#
loop_
_entity_poly.entity_id
_entity_poly.type
_entity_poly.pdbx_seq_one_letter_code
_entity_poly.pdbx_strand_id
1 'polypeptide(L)'
;NLLSATLRSLKQSDTAKNYVSLIRKFLTDCGATENGETCARELETADALDESALIYSENADFDGVLTEIETVLDDEPLSLDEFRRILIAGEQACEISSIPQRNDCVYVGEIKNCRFKQYKLLIAGGLSGEVPRVKGDAAILMDDDIADLESLSLLIEPKIRVVNDREREATGVALSSFKDELILTRPLLSASGAPTVKSRILESAEKLFTPENGNFVIFSRSDMETQKSKASESRRDKLAAFWYGAPRPALFSLLKACDDYKEGAKNDLAEASACYAALKKTGDGKYAEAADALVARMNEKEIFTDLPASNYFTDGRVSASILECFYSCPYKCFMRYCLGAADSVTGDARSLDYGNVLHAVAENFVKNIGEIQSEDEAKQAAEKIAEEILSADVYRRFLKKADYAYSFKLLRAEAQKLCARLYREYTLSDFRSDGEEVWFADWAKIKSLPIRSKNGTFRLFGKVDRVDEYKNYVRIIDYKTGRAEDKVKDKQFYTGQNVQLYLYMNAFARGGKIPAGAYYYSLDDSFTISGDRSVSMYGKTLKTEEVIRATDKNFYENRKSEIINGTLRSTKNGDTLGGTSFAEEEVLRGYMQYAESLAEKAVDYVTDGLTAPSPYVGACDYCEFGSACKFDPSIEKPREVIDKITAAEIVAAAEYEKRPKREENNENGEQ
;
A
#
# COMPACT_ATOMS: atom_id res chain seq x y z
N ASN A 1 -54.97 -5.41 6.87
CA ASN A 1 -53.57 -5.69 7.22
C ASN A 1 -52.89 -4.38 7.61
N LEU A 2 -52.56 -4.27 8.90
CA LEU A 2 -52.01 -3.07 9.55
C LEU A 2 -50.79 -2.51 8.79
N LEU A 3 -49.82 -3.38 8.45
CA LEU A 3 -48.62 -3.00 7.70
C LEU A 3 -48.95 -2.35 6.35
N SER A 4 -49.90 -2.92 5.61
CA SER A 4 -50.34 -2.34 4.33
C SER A 4 -51.02 -0.99 4.48
N ALA A 5 -51.71 -0.74 5.60
CA ALA A 5 -52.33 0.53 5.88
C ALA A 5 -51.25 1.59 6.21
N THR A 6 -50.29 1.23 7.04
CA THR A 6 -49.18 2.11 7.41
C THR A 6 -48.30 2.47 6.19
N LEU A 7 -47.94 1.47 5.34
CA LEU A 7 -47.19 1.73 4.12
C LEU A 7 -47.89 2.65 3.13
N ARG A 8 -49.25 2.60 3.06
CA ARG A 8 -50.06 3.54 2.25
C ARG A 8 -50.09 4.94 2.82
N SER A 9 -49.89 5.09 4.13
CA SER A 9 -49.87 6.38 4.81
C SER A 9 -48.51 7.08 4.69
N LEU A 10 -47.44 6.36 4.33
CA LEU A 10 -46.13 6.93 4.08
C LEU A 10 -46.16 7.75 2.79
N LYS A 11 -45.87 9.04 2.90
CA LYS A 11 -45.69 9.91 1.74
C LYS A 11 -44.24 9.88 1.27
N GLN A 12 -44.00 10.21 -0.01
CA GLN A 12 -42.67 10.30 -0.58
C GLN A 12 -41.84 11.47 0.00
N SER A 13 -42.55 12.50 0.53
CA SER A 13 -41.96 13.62 1.27
C SER A 13 -42.92 14.04 2.37
N ASP A 14 -42.43 14.11 3.59
CA ASP A 14 -43.16 14.60 4.80
C ASP A 14 -42.16 15.15 5.82
N THR A 15 -42.59 15.62 6.95
CA THR A 15 -41.71 16.07 8.05
C THR A 15 -41.20 14.88 8.85
N ALA A 16 -40.01 15.02 9.47
CA ALA A 16 -39.43 14.01 10.35
C ALA A 16 -40.42 13.60 11.44
N LYS A 17 -41.09 14.57 12.06
CA LYS A 17 -42.13 14.38 13.09
C LYS A 17 -43.30 13.52 12.63
N ASN A 18 -43.75 13.70 11.38
CA ASN A 18 -44.84 12.90 10.84
C ASN A 18 -44.42 11.45 10.60
N TYR A 19 -43.18 11.22 10.08
CA TYR A 19 -42.63 9.87 9.92
C TYR A 19 -42.49 9.16 11.26
N VAL A 20 -41.92 9.81 12.27
CA VAL A 20 -41.79 9.28 13.64
C VAL A 20 -43.15 8.95 14.24
N SER A 21 -44.11 9.85 14.11
CA SER A 21 -45.48 9.63 14.60
C SER A 21 -46.14 8.41 13.94
N LEU A 22 -45.95 8.20 12.64
CA LEU A 22 -46.47 7.03 11.91
C LEU A 22 -45.81 5.72 12.39
N ILE A 23 -44.53 5.75 12.66
CA ILE A 23 -43.81 4.56 13.20
C ILE A 23 -44.28 4.24 14.60
N ARG A 24 -44.33 5.22 15.50
CA ARG A 24 -44.85 5.03 16.88
C ARG A 24 -46.27 4.52 16.89
N LYS A 25 -47.14 5.08 16.03
CA LYS A 25 -48.50 4.58 15.87
C LYS A 25 -48.54 3.13 15.39
N PHE A 26 -47.72 2.79 14.42
CA PHE A 26 -47.61 1.40 13.94
C PHE A 26 -47.17 0.44 15.05
N LEU A 27 -46.15 0.79 15.84
CA LEU A 27 -45.67 -0.01 16.95
C LEU A 27 -46.73 -0.21 18.02
N THR A 28 -47.48 0.84 18.32
CA THR A 28 -48.63 0.80 19.27
C THR A 28 -49.75 -0.08 18.71
N ASP A 29 -50.15 0.14 17.46
CA ASP A 29 -51.26 -0.60 16.82
C ASP A 29 -50.97 -2.09 16.64
N CYS A 30 -49.68 -2.49 16.51
CA CYS A 30 -49.26 -3.89 16.48
C CYS A 30 -48.95 -4.49 17.86
N GLY A 31 -49.01 -3.70 18.91
CA GLY A 31 -48.71 -4.12 20.27
C GLY A 31 -47.24 -4.46 20.51
N ALA A 32 -46.31 -3.90 19.72
CA ALA A 32 -44.90 -4.30 19.78
C ALA A 32 -44.30 -4.04 21.17
N THR A 33 -44.56 -2.89 21.77
CA THR A 33 -44.06 -2.55 23.12
C THR A 33 -44.67 -3.42 24.22
N GLU A 34 -45.99 -3.62 24.19
CA GLU A 34 -46.68 -4.47 25.19
C GLU A 34 -46.28 -5.95 25.08
N ASN A 35 -46.12 -6.43 23.86
CA ASN A 35 -45.64 -7.80 23.62
C ASN A 35 -44.17 -7.97 24.07
N GLY A 36 -43.32 -6.97 23.79
CA GLY A 36 -41.94 -6.92 24.26
C GLY A 36 -41.84 -6.95 25.77
N GLU A 37 -42.60 -6.09 26.47
CA GLU A 37 -42.65 -6.11 27.94
C GLU A 37 -43.21 -7.41 28.51
N THR A 38 -44.18 -8.03 27.87
CA THR A 38 -44.72 -9.31 28.30
C THR A 38 -43.68 -10.39 28.15
N CYS A 39 -42.97 -10.42 27.02
CA CYS A 39 -41.87 -11.37 26.80
C CYS A 39 -40.74 -11.15 27.80
N ALA A 40 -40.37 -9.90 28.09
CA ALA A 40 -39.35 -9.61 29.09
C ALA A 40 -39.72 -10.14 30.49
N ARG A 41 -40.99 -9.95 30.91
CA ARG A 41 -41.49 -10.50 32.20
C ARG A 41 -41.54 -12.02 32.22
N GLU A 42 -41.86 -12.67 31.10
CA GLU A 42 -41.80 -14.13 30.99
C GLU A 42 -40.36 -14.65 31.13
N LEU A 43 -39.39 -13.96 30.53
CA LEU A 43 -37.98 -14.26 30.68
C LEU A 43 -37.47 -14.05 32.12
N GLU A 44 -37.90 -12.98 32.79
CA GLU A 44 -37.63 -12.79 34.23
C GLU A 44 -38.16 -13.95 35.09
N THR A 45 -39.37 -14.41 34.79
CA THR A 45 -39.97 -15.55 35.51
C THR A 45 -39.21 -16.85 35.22
N ALA A 46 -38.58 -16.96 34.05
CA ALA A 46 -37.73 -18.09 33.66
C ALA A 46 -36.27 -17.96 34.13
N ASP A 47 -35.92 -16.95 34.93
CA ASP A 47 -34.57 -16.65 35.43
C ASP A 47 -33.57 -16.26 34.29
N ALA A 48 -34.10 -15.83 33.16
CA ALA A 48 -33.34 -15.34 32.01
C ALA A 48 -33.24 -13.82 32.06
N LEU A 49 -32.57 -13.29 33.10
CA LEU A 49 -32.52 -11.85 33.40
C LEU A 49 -31.75 -11.03 32.39
N ASP A 50 -30.71 -11.61 31.79
CA ASP A 50 -29.88 -10.93 30.78
C ASP A 50 -30.68 -10.69 29.47
N GLU A 51 -31.46 -11.70 29.05
CA GLU A 51 -32.32 -11.63 27.88
C GLU A 51 -33.49 -10.66 28.10
N SER A 52 -34.08 -10.66 29.33
CA SER A 52 -35.11 -9.68 29.69
C SER A 52 -34.59 -8.24 29.62
N ALA A 53 -33.41 -8.00 30.23
CA ALA A 53 -32.76 -6.68 30.21
C ALA A 53 -32.46 -6.20 28.77
N LEU A 54 -32.09 -7.11 27.88
CA LEU A 54 -31.83 -6.81 26.48
C LEU A 54 -33.09 -6.28 25.79
N ILE A 55 -34.26 -6.95 25.97
CA ILE A 55 -35.54 -6.50 25.38
C ILE A 55 -35.93 -5.12 25.86
N TYR A 56 -35.78 -4.82 27.16
CA TYR A 56 -36.07 -3.49 27.69
C TYR A 56 -35.14 -2.43 27.12
N SER A 57 -33.84 -2.75 26.98
CA SER A 57 -32.84 -1.83 26.41
C SER A 57 -33.14 -1.54 24.93
N GLU A 58 -33.39 -2.56 24.13
CA GLU A 58 -33.69 -2.41 22.69
C GLU A 58 -34.87 -1.49 22.44
N ASN A 59 -35.96 -1.67 23.22
CA ASN A 59 -37.15 -0.83 23.13
C ASN A 59 -36.88 0.64 23.50
N ALA A 60 -36.10 0.86 24.56
CA ALA A 60 -35.74 2.18 25.02
C ALA A 60 -34.81 2.92 24.05
N ASP A 61 -33.81 2.19 23.52
CA ASP A 61 -32.82 2.75 22.59
C ASP A 61 -33.45 3.11 21.24
N PHE A 62 -34.37 2.27 20.73
CA PHE A 62 -35.11 2.56 19.50
C PHE A 62 -36.02 3.80 19.65
N ASP A 63 -36.77 3.92 20.75
CA ASP A 63 -37.56 5.12 20.99
C ASP A 63 -36.70 6.34 21.25
N GLY A 64 -35.52 6.17 21.82
CA GLY A 64 -34.49 7.21 21.94
C GLY A 64 -34.07 7.77 20.58
N VAL A 65 -33.75 6.90 19.61
CA VAL A 65 -33.42 7.31 18.23
C VAL A 65 -34.58 8.07 17.59
N LEU A 66 -35.79 7.56 17.71
CA LEU A 66 -36.97 8.25 17.18
C LEU A 66 -37.18 9.64 17.80
N THR A 67 -36.96 9.75 19.12
CA THR A 67 -37.05 11.01 19.85
C THR A 67 -35.99 12.01 19.43
N GLU A 68 -34.77 11.54 19.21
CA GLU A 68 -33.67 12.39 18.74
C GLU A 68 -33.96 12.92 17.33
N ILE A 69 -34.38 12.05 16.40
CA ILE A 69 -34.79 12.45 15.06
C ILE A 69 -35.88 13.49 15.09
N GLU A 70 -36.93 13.27 15.91
CA GLU A 70 -38.03 14.20 16.08
C GLU A 70 -37.57 15.56 16.65
N THR A 71 -36.65 15.54 17.63
CA THR A 71 -36.17 16.75 18.30
C THR A 71 -35.24 17.58 17.44
N VAL A 72 -34.34 16.90 16.66
CA VAL A 72 -33.33 17.60 15.87
C VAL A 72 -33.87 18.11 14.54
N LEU A 73 -34.74 17.34 13.89
CA LEU A 73 -35.25 17.65 12.56
C LEU A 73 -36.67 18.21 12.55
N ASP A 74 -37.41 18.00 13.62
CA ASP A 74 -38.78 18.54 13.88
C ASP A 74 -39.66 18.62 12.60
N ASP A 75 -39.93 19.83 12.12
CA ASP A 75 -40.79 20.12 10.96
C ASP A 75 -39.99 20.20 9.63
N GLU A 76 -38.70 19.82 9.61
CA GLU A 76 -37.93 19.80 8.38
C GLU A 76 -38.49 18.79 7.37
N PRO A 77 -38.76 19.23 6.13
CA PRO A 77 -39.27 18.33 5.08
C PRO A 77 -38.16 17.39 4.57
N LEU A 78 -38.41 16.10 4.68
CA LEU A 78 -37.51 15.05 4.22
C LEU A 78 -38.18 14.16 3.17
N SER A 79 -37.39 13.62 2.25
CA SER A 79 -37.85 12.49 1.45
C SER A 79 -37.89 11.22 2.33
N LEU A 80 -38.73 10.28 1.97
CA LEU A 80 -38.80 8.98 2.66
C LEU A 80 -37.46 8.24 2.65
N ASP A 81 -36.66 8.38 1.60
CA ASP A 81 -35.35 7.74 1.51
C ASP A 81 -34.31 8.41 2.41
N GLU A 82 -34.34 9.73 2.57
CA GLU A 82 -33.51 10.47 3.54
C GLU A 82 -33.85 10.07 4.96
N PHE A 83 -35.14 10.08 5.31
CA PHE A 83 -35.58 9.64 6.62
C PHE A 83 -35.15 8.22 6.94
N ARG A 84 -35.30 7.27 5.96
CA ARG A 84 -34.85 5.90 6.11
C ARG A 84 -33.34 5.81 6.38
N ARG A 85 -32.53 6.58 5.66
CA ARG A 85 -31.06 6.60 5.86
C ARG A 85 -30.69 7.13 7.24
N ILE A 86 -31.36 8.18 7.71
CA ILE A 86 -31.15 8.77 9.04
C ILE A 86 -31.53 7.75 10.13
N LEU A 87 -32.68 7.11 10.00
CA LEU A 87 -33.13 6.10 10.95
C LEU A 87 -32.16 4.91 11.04
N ILE A 88 -31.73 4.38 9.91
CA ILE A 88 -30.74 3.27 9.88
C ILE A 88 -29.41 3.73 10.50
N ALA A 89 -28.96 4.95 10.23
CA ALA A 89 -27.72 5.46 10.83
C ALA A 89 -27.85 5.62 12.35
N GLY A 90 -29.01 6.07 12.84
CA GLY A 90 -29.30 6.13 14.27
C GLY A 90 -29.30 4.75 14.93
N GLU A 91 -29.99 3.78 14.34
CA GLU A 91 -29.99 2.39 14.82
C GLU A 91 -28.60 1.78 14.86
N GLN A 92 -27.78 2.01 13.83
CA GLN A 92 -26.41 1.50 13.77
C GLN A 92 -25.47 2.16 14.79
N ALA A 93 -25.80 3.36 15.26
CA ALA A 93 -25.04 4.08 16.29
C ALA A 93 -25.41 3.64 17.71
N CYS A 94 -26.53 2.93 17.90
CA CYS A 94 -26.94 2.42 19.20
C CYS A 94 -26.06 1.25 19.61
N GLU A 95 -25.43 1.36 20.77
CA GLU A 95 -24.70 0.26 21.42
C GLU A 95 -25.52 -0.30 22.57
N ILE A 96 -26.11 -1.46 22.36
CA ILE A 96 -26.82 -2.14 23.43
C ILE A 96 -25.81 -2.80 24.36
N SER A 97 -25.65 -2.28 25.56
CA SER A 97 -24.75 -2.82 26.57
C SER A 97 -25.53 -3.50 27.69
N SER A 98 -25.37 -4.82 27.85
CA SER A 98 -25.82 -5.53 29.04
C SER A 98 -24.77 -5.37 30.16
N ILE A 99 -25.22 -4.98 31.36
CA ILE A 99 -24.37 -5.00 32.54
C ILE A 99 -24.26 -6.46 33.00
N PRO A 100 -23.08 -7.11 32.96
CA PRO A 100 -22.93 -8.49 33.41
C PRO A 100 -23.26 -8.56 34.89
N GLN A 101 -24.29 -9.28 35.25
CA GLN A 101 -24.72 -9.47 36.67
C GLN A 101 -23.97 -10.59 37.38
N ARG A 102 -23.15 -11.37 36.65
CA ARG A 102 -22.43 -12.53 37.21
C ARG A 102 -21.03 -12.13 37.64
N ASN A 103 -20.73 -12.38 38.94
CA ASN A 103 -19.37 -12.17 39.48
C ASN A 103 -18.44 -13.37 39.22
N ASP A 104 -18.97 -14.52 38.81
CA ASP A 104 -18.21 -15.74 38.53
C ASP A 104 -18.17 -16.02 37.02
N CYS A 105 -17.49 -15.13 36.33
CA CYS A 105 -17.29 -15.23 34.87
C CYS A 105 -15.92 -14.74 34.46
N VAL A 106 -15.49 -15.19 33.28
CA VAL A 106 -14.29 -14.66 32.63
C VAL A 106 -14.65 -13.37 31.91
N TYR A 107 -13.99 -12.30 32.31
CA TYR A 107 -14.15 -11.00 31.61
C TYR A 107 -13.30 -10.99 30.35
N VAL A 108 -13.90 -10.66 29.21
CA VAL A 108 -13.23 -10.45 27.93
C VAL A 108 -13.55 -9.07 27.43
N GLY A 109 -12.53 -8.27 27.15
CA GLY A 109 -12.74 -6.90 26.72
C GLY A 109 -11.48 -6.27 26.16
N GLU A 110 -11.59 -5.05 25.67
CA GLU A 110 -10.45 -4.27 25.23
C GLU A 110 -9.62 -3.78 26.42
N ILE A 111 -8.31 -3.74 26.28
CA ILE A 111 -7.38 -3.36 27.35
C ILE A 111 -7.71 -1.97 27.94
N LYS A 112 -8.16 -1.03 27.12
CA LYS A 112 -8.55 0.32 27.55
C LYS A 112 -9.80 0.37 28.45
N ASN A 113 -10.61 -0.69 28.44
CA ASN A 113 -11.88 -0.77 29.19
C ASN A 113 -11.74 -1.58 30.48
N CYS A 114 -10.58 -2.19 30.75
CA CYS A 114 -10.30 -3.00 31.94
C CYS A 114 -9.93 -2.13 33.18
N ARG A 115 -10.72 -1.08 33.48
CA ARG A 115 -10.42 -0.17 34.60
C ARG A 115 -11.06 -0.64 35.90
N PHE A 116 -10.36 -0.41 37.02
CA PHE A 116 -10.87 -0.51 38.40
C PHE A 116 -11.27 -1.91 38.92
N LYS A 117 -11.00 -2.99 38.19
CA LYS A 117 -11.20 -4.36 38.67
C LYS A 117 -9.85 -5.00 38.98
N GLN A 118 -9.78 -5.84 40.01
CA GLN A 118 -8.61 -6.68 40.29
C GLN A 118 -8.93 -8.12 39.90
N TYR A 119 -8.15 -8.66 39.00
CA TYR A 119 -8.28 -10.03 38.52
C TYR A 119 -7.18 -10.90 39.12
N LYS A 120 -7.47 -12.15 39.47
CA LYS A 120 -6.43 -13.10 39.89
C LYS A 120 -5.44 -13.36 38.77
N LEU A 121 -5.95 -13.61 37.58
CA LEU A 121 -5.18 -13.81 36.34
C LEU A 121 -5.61 -12.76 35.30
N LEU A 122 -4.65 -12.06 34.73
CA LEU A 122 -4.85 -11.18 33.58
C LEU A 122 -4.09 -11.74 32.38
N ILE A 123 -4.77 -11.94 31.28
CA ILE A 123 -4.18 -12.34 30.00
C ILE A 123 -4.32 -11.19 29.04
N ALA A 124 -3.23 -10.48 28.72
CA ALA A 124 -3.21 -9.42 27.76
C ALA A 124 -2.63 -9.90 26.42
N GLY A 125 -3.48 -9.92 25.40
CA GLY A 125 -3.15 -10.40 24.08
C GLY A 125 -2.85 -9.29 23.07
N GLY A 126 -2.14 -9.64 21.98
CA GLY A 126 -1.93 -8.74 20.86
C GLY A 126 -0.92 -7.64 21.08
N LEU A 127 0.04 -7.77 22.00
CA LEU A 127 1.01 -6.75 22.35
C LEU A 127 2.12 -6.59 21.30
N SER A 128 1.72 -6.19 20.08
CA SER A 128 2.63 -5.77 19.00
C SER A 128 3.07 -4.31 19.16
N GLY A 129 3.94 -3.82 18.30
CA GLY A 129 4.43 -2.43 18.31
C GLY A 129 3.35 -1.35 18.21
N GLU A 130 2.13 -1.75 17.88
CA GLU A 130 0.95 -0.87 17.82
C GLU A 130 0.26 -0.68 19.18
N VAL A 131 0.71 -1.34 20.25
CA VAL A 131 0.10 -1.24 21.60
C VAL A 131 1.09 -0.61 22.59
N PRO A 132 0.71 0.48 23.32
CA PRO A 132 -0.53 1.26 23.16
C PRO A 132 -0.59 1.96 21.81
N ARG A 133 -1.78 2.07 21.24
CA ARG A 133 -1.95 2.68 19.93
C ARG A 133 -1.59 4.17 20.00
N VAL A 134 -0.58 4.56 19.25
CA VAL A 134 -0.19 5.97 19.11
C VAL A 134 -0.76 6.46 17.79
N LYS A 135 -1.74 7.36 17.86
CA LYS A 135 -2.28 8.04 16.68
C LYS A 135 -1.31 9.14 16.26
N GLY A 136 -1.02 9.24 14.97
CA GLY A 136 -0.33 10.38 14.40
C GLY A 136 -1.30 11.56 14.22
N ASP A 137 -0.77 12.77 14.27
CA ASP A 137 -1.53 13.99 14.00
C ASP A 137 -1.61 14.21 12.48
N ALA A 138 -2.47 13.43 11.84
CA ALA A 138 -2.61 13.32 10.38
C ALA A 138 -4.07 13.41 9.91
N ALA A 139 -4.95 13.94 10.75
CA ALA A 139 -6.35 14.13 10.41
C ALA A 139 -6.58 15.39 9.54
N ILE A 140 -7.79 15.56 9.05
CA ILE A 140 -8.21 16.78 8.33
C ILE A 140 -8.05 18.01 9.23
N LEU A 141 -8.38 17.89 10.54
CA LEU A 141 -8.09 18.86 11.57
C LEU A 141 -6.91 18.36 12.42
N MET A 142 -5.88 19.16 12.50
CA MET A 142 -4.67 18.87 13.27
C MET A 142 -4.74 19.49 14.67
N ASP A 143 -3.84 19.09 15.57
CA ASP A 143 -3.77 19.63 16.93
C ASP A 143 -3.64 21.16 16.96
N ASP A 144 -2.98 21.78 15.97
CA ASP A 144 -2.89 23.23 15.83
C ASP A 144 -4.23 23.85 15.41
N ASP A 145 -4.93 23.21 14.47
CA ASP A 145 -6.26 23.67 14.04
C ASP A 145 -7.26 23.56 15.19
N ILE A 146 -7.19 22.48 15.98
CA ILE A 146 -8.00 22.29 17.19
C ILE A 146 -7.68 23.39 18.22
N ALA A 147 -6.41 23.77 18.39
CA ALA A 147 -6.03 24.86 19.27
C ALA A 147 -6.59 26.20 18.82
N ASP A 148 -6.58 26.48 17.52
CA ASP A 148 -7.15 27.69 16.95
C ASP A 148 -8.68 27.72 17.17
N LEU A 149 -9.38 26.59 16.99
CA LEU A 149 -10.82 26.46 17.23
C LEU A 149 -11.16 26.58 18.73
N GLU A 150 -10.37 26.00 19.63
CA GLU A 150 -10.50 26.18 21.08
C GLU A 150 -10.38 27.65 21.46
N SER A 151 -9.49 28.43 20.81
CA SER A 151 -9.32 29.86 21.05
C SER A 151 -10.61 30.66 20.71
N LEU A 152 -11.42 30.13 19.79
CA LEU A 152 -12.73 30.66 19.41
C LEU A 152 -13.88 30.10 20.26
N SER A 153 -13.55 29.37 21.33
CA SER A 153 -14.54 28.68 22.22
C SER A 153 -15.35 27.58 21.53
N LEU A 154 -14.81 27.02 20.44
CA LEU A 154 -15.36 25.86 19.75
C LEU A 154 -14.67 24.61 20.28
N LEU A 155 -15.38 23.80 21.05
CA LEU A 155 -14.88 22.50 21.54
C LEU A 155 -15.32 21.41 20.57
N ILE A 156 -14.37 20.79 19.89
CA ILE A 156 -14.63 19.71 18.93
C ILE A 156 -14.14 18.39 19.52
N GLU A 157 -12.91 18.03 19.23
CA GLU A 157 -12.28 16.79 19.72
C GLU A 157 -11.03 17.10 20.54
N PRO A 158 -10.62 16.21 21.47
CA PRO A 158 -9.39 16.41 22.20
C PRO A 158 -8.19 16.27 21.25
N LYS A 159 -7.15 17.07 21.47
CA LYS A 159 -5.88 16.98 20.77
C LYS A 159 -5.35 15.55 20.76
N ILE A 160 -4.71 15.14 19.69
CA ILE A 160 -4.13 13.80 19.52
C ILE A 160 -3.17 13.45 20.66
N ARG A 161 -2.42 14.42 21.14
CA ARG A 161 -1.57 14.25 22.33
C ARG A 161 -2.37 13.79 23.55
N VAL A 162 -3.51 14.40 23.82
CA VAL A 162 -4.38 14.04 24.95
C VAL A 162 -4.97 12.63 24.75
N VAL A 163 -5.36 12.30 23.53
CA VAL A 163 -5.87 10.95 23.19
C VAL A 163 -4.77 9.90 23.42
N ASN A 164 -3.55 10.15 22.96
CA ASN A 164 -2.42 9.24 23.14
C ASN A 164 -2.02 9.08 24.61
N ASP A 165 -2.09 10.15 25.41
CA ASP A 165 -1.80 10.09 26.85
C ASP A 165 -2.87 9.28 27.61
N ARG A 166 -4.15 9.43 27.23
CA ARG A 166 -5.26 8.62 27.77
C ARG A 166 -5.10 7.13 27.42
N GLU A 167 -4.69 6.80 26.20
CA GLU A 167 -4.43 5.42 25.78
C GLU A 167 -3.28 4.79 26.59
N ARG A 168 -2.20 5.54 26.84
CA ARG A 168 -1.08 5.06 27.68
C ARG A 168 -1.51 4.83 29.11
N GLU A 169 -2.25 5.78 29.70
CA GLU A 169 -2.79 5.68 31.04
C GLU A 169 -3.74 4.48 31.17
N ALA A 170 -4.70 4.34 30.26
CA ALA A 170 -5.65 3.24 30.26
C ALA A 170 -4.93 1.88 30.17
N THR A 171 -3.92 1.78 29.31
CA THR A 171 -3.13 0.55 29.17
C THR A 171 -2.33 0.26 30.44
N GLY A 172 -1.73 1.26 31.05
CA GLY A 172 -0.99 1.11 32.33
C GLY A 172 -1.91 0.65 33.48
N VAL A 173 -3.08 1.26 33.61
CA VAL A 173 -4.09 0.87 34.60
C VAL A 173 -4.56 -0.57 34.37
N ALA A 174 -4.86 -0.95 33.13
CA ALA A 174 -5.30 -2.30 32.79
C ALA A 174 -4.24 -3.35 33.14
N LEU A 175 -2.99 -3.09 32.77
CA LEU A 175 -1.89 -4.03 33.04
C LEU A 175 -1.52 -4.12 34.54
N SER A 176 -1.88 -3.14 35.35
CA SER A 176 -1.74 -3.19 36.79
C SER A 176 -2.91 -3.81 37.53
N SER A 177 -3.95 -4.25 36.83
CA SER A 177 -5.18 -4.81 37.42
C SER A 177 -5.10 -6.29 37.80
N PHE A 178 -3.98 -6.97 37.57
CA PHE A 178 -3.77 -8.36 38.05
C PHE A 178 -3.33 -8.40 39.52
N LYS A 179 -3.68 -9.52 40.17
CA LYS A 179 -3.30 -9.76 41.57
C LYS A 179 -2.22 -10.83 41.70
N ASP A 180 -2.42 -11.97 41.03
CA ASP A 180 -1.58 -13.13 41.20
C ASP A 180 -0.71 -13.41 39.96
N GLU A 181 -1.28 -13.39 38.75
CA GLU A 181 -0.58 -13.75 37.52
C GLU A 181 -0.90 -12.79 36.37
N LEU A 182 0.13 -12.48 35.56
CA LEU A 182 0.03 -11.71 34.34
C LEU A 182 0.63 -12.49 33.18
N ILE A 183 -0.16 -12.76 32.16
CA ILE A 183 0.29 -13.39 30.91
C ILE A 183 0.23 -12.34 29.78
N LEU A 184 1.37 -12.07 29.19
CA LEU A 184 1.50 -11.15 28.06
C LEU A 184 1.78 -11.93 26.79
N THR A 185 0.99 -11.71 25.73
CA THR A 185 1.17 -12.41 24.45
C THR A 185 1.26 -11.43 23.28
N ARG A 186 2.01 -11.82 22.27
CA ARG A 186 2.04 -11.10 20.98
C ARG A 186 2.02 -12.08 19.81
N PRO A 187 1.40 -11.71 18.69
CA PRO A 187 1.58 -12.46 17.45
C PRO A 187 3.02 -12.24 16.94
N LEU A 188 3.63 -13.27 16.35
CA LEU A 188 4.92 -13.14 15.68
C LEU A 188 4.77 -12.55 14.27
N LEU A 189 3.63 -12.83 13.64
CA LEU A 189 3.26 -12.35 12.31
C LEU A 189 1.95 -11.58 12.38
N SER A 190 1.80 -10.58 11.52
CA SER A 190 0.53 -9.88 11.30
C SER A 190 -0.46 -10.75 10.51
N ALA A 191 -1.69 -10.29 10.34
CA ALA A 191 -2.67 -10.96 9.48
C ALA A 191 -2.23 -11.06 8.01
N SER A 192 -1.31 -10.18 7.57
CA SER A 192 -0.71 -10.20 6.23
C SER A 192 0.57 -11.02 6.12
N GLY A 193 0.96 -11.77 7.18
CA GLY A 193 2.18 -12.58 7.20
C GLY A 193 3.47 -11.81 7.49
N ALA A 194 3.43 -10.49 7.64
CA ALA A 194 4.61 -9.69 7.96
C ALA A 194 5.03 -9.87 9.44
N PRO A 195 6.34 -9.90 9.76
CA PRO A 195 6.81 -9.95 11.14
C PRO A 195 6.30 -8.75 11.95
N THR A 196 5.77 -9.02 13.16
CA THR A 196 5.34 -7.96 14.07
C THR A 196 6.50 -7.46 14.93
N VAL A 197 6.52 -6.16 15.18
CA VAL A 197 7.46 -5.54 16.12
C VAL A 197 6.93 -5.75 17.55
N LYS A 198 7.83 -5.98 18.51
CA LYS A 198 7.50 -6.08 19.93
C LYS A 198 7.02 -4.72 20.46
N SER A 199 5.96 -4.71 21.27
CA SER A 199 5.53 -3.46 21.93
C SER A 199 6.52 -3.02 23.00
N ARG A 200 6.59 -1.71 23.22
CA ARG A 200 7.41 -1.12 24.30
C ARG A 200 6.98 -1.62 25.70
N ILE A 201 5.71 -2.00 25.83
CA ILE A 201 5.19 -2.60 27.09
C ILE A 201 5.86 -3.94 27.36
N LEU A 202 5.93 -4.82 26.34
CA LEU A 202 6.63 -6.10 26.47
C LEU A 202 8.11 -5.91 26.78
N GLU A 203 8.78 -4.98 26.10
CA GLU A 203 10.18 -4.66 26.36
C GLU A 203 10.40 -4.14 27.79
N SER A 204 9.48 -3.31 28.29
CA SER A 204 9.53 -2.78 29.65
C SER A 204 9.25 -3.88 30.67
N ALA A 205 8.27 -4.74 30.42
CA ALA A 205 7.96 -5.88 31.28
C ALA A 205 9.15 -6.86 31.37
N GLU A 206 9.77 -7.18 30.25
CA GLU A 206 10.99 -8.00 30.22
C GLU A 206 12.11 -7.40 31.07
N LYS A 207 12.34 -6.09 30.98
CA LYS A 207 13.37 -5.38 31.77
C LYS A 207 13.04 -5.35 33.27
N LEU A 208 11.77 -5.15 33.64
CA LEU A 208 11.34 -5.04 35.03
C LEU A 208 11.32 -6.41 35.74
N PHE A 209 10.97 -7.46 35.04
CA PHE A 209 10.76 -8.79 35.60
C PHE A 209 11.85 -9.80 35.20
N THR A 210 12.98 -9.34 34.66
CA THR A 210 14.12 -10.23 34.36
C THR A 210 14.64 -10.80 35.69
N PRO A 211 14.62 -12.12 35.88
CA PRO A 211 15.22 -12.73 37.06
C PRO A 211 16.70 -12.42 37.11
N GLU A 212 17.30 -12.35 38.30
CA GLU A 212 18.74 -12.16 38.49
C GLU A 212 19.61 -13.15 37.69
N ASN A 213 19.04 -14.30 37.30
CA ASN A 213 19.68 -15.35 36.50
C ASN A 213 19.53 -15.14 34.98
N GLY A 214 18.90 -14.08 34.50
CA GLY A 214 18.86 -13.67 33.08
C GLY A 214 17.93 -14.47 32.16
N ASN A 215 17.17 -15.45 32.65
CA ASN A 215 16.33 -16.31 31.83
C ASN A 215 14.84 -16.02 32.00
N PHE A 216 14.24 -15.37 31.02
CA PHE A 216 12.79 -15.35 30.85
C PHE A 216 12.30 -16.69 30.32
N VAL A 217 11.19 -17.17 30.87
CA VAL A 217 10.48 -18.30 30.30
C VAL A 217 9.53 -17.75 29.21
N ILE A 218 10.04 -17.67 27.99
CA ILE A 218 9.21 -17.33 26.82
C ILE A 218 8.72 -18.64 26.21
N PHE A 219 7.41 -18.82 26.18
CA PHE A 219 6.79 -19.95 25.47
C PHE A 219 6.46 -19.54 24.06
N SER A 220 7.12 -20.13 23.07
CA SER A 220 6.67 -20.05 21.67
C SER A 220 5.57 -21.10 21.43
N ARG A 221 4.79 -20.91 20.36
CA ARG A 221 3.78 -21.91 19.97
C ARG A 221 4.44 -23.27 19.66
N SER A 222 5.63 -23.27 19.08
CA SER A 222 6.42 -24.49 18.82
C SER A 222 6.81 -25.21 20.12
N ASP A 223 7.11 -24.46 21.19
CA ASP A 223 7.39 -25.08 22.50
C ASP A 223 6.15 -25.70 23.09
N MET A 224 4.98 -25.09 22.93
CA MET A 224 3.70 -25.66 23.33
C MET A 224 3.37 -26.95 22.55
N GLU A 225 3.62 -26.96 21.25
CA GLU A 225 3.43 -28.14 20.39
C GLU A 225 4.42 -29.25 20.74
N THR A 226 5.66 -28.92 21.05
CA THR A 226 6.67 -29.89 21.53
C THR A 226 6.31 -30.47 22.90
N GLN A 227 5.75 -29.65 23.80
CA GLN A 227 5.21 -30.15 25.08
C GLN A 227 3.98 -31.02 24.89
N LYS A 228 3.10 -30.71 23.92
CA LYS A 228 1.96 -31.52 23.50
C LYS A 228 2.43 -32.93 23.06
N SER A 229 3.51 -33.01 22.28
CA SER A 229 4.08 -34.30 21.82
C SER A 229 4.75 -35.12 22.93
N LYS A 230 5.22 -34.50 24.02
CA LYS A 230 5.86 -35.11 25.16
C LYS A 230 4.90 -35.41 26.32
N ALA A 231 3.63 -34.98 26.22
CA ALA A 231 2.64 -35.19 27.28
C ALA A 231 2.22 -36.65 27.36
N SER A 232 1.89 -37.10 28.58
CA SER A 232 1.28 -38.42 28.79
C SER A 232 -0.05 -38.55 28.03
N GLU A 233 -0.42 -39.75 27.65
CA GLU A 233 -1.66 -40.05 26.91
C GLU A 233 -2.90 -39.35 27.50
N SER A 234 -3.07 -39.43 28.81
CA SER A 234 -4.16 -38.75 29.55
C SER A 234 -4.15 -37.20 29.40
N ARG A 235 -2.97 -36.58 29.26
CA ARG A 235 -2.86 -35.15 29.07
C ARG A 235 -3.09 -34.76 27.61
N ARG A 236 -2.74 -35.66 26.68
CA ARG A 236 -3.08 -35.48 25.24
C ARG A 236 -4.59 -35.53 25.02
N ASP A 237 -5.29 -36.47 25.69
CA ASP A 237 -6.75 -36.58 25.60
C ASP A 237 -7.45 -35.32 26.13
N LYS A 238 -6.97 -34.79 27.27
CA LYS A 238 -7.51 -33.55 27.82
C LYS A 238 -7.25 -32.32 26.93
N LEU A 239 -6.05 -32.23 26.35
CA LEU A 239 -5.72 -31.17 25.38
C LEU A 239 -6.52 -31.35 24.09
N ALA A 240 -6.69 -32.57 23.61
CA ALA A 240 -7.54 -32.84 22.45
C ALA A 240 -9.00 -32.48 22.73
N ALA A 241 -9.53 -32.84 23.90
CA ALA A 241 -10.88 -32.46 24.32
C ALA A 241 -11.06 -30.95 24.43
N PHE A 242 -10.02 -30.22 24.88
CA PHE A 242 -10.03 -28.75 24.92
C PHE A 242 -10.00 -28.11 23.51
N TRP A 243 -9.16 -28.63 22.61
CA TRP A 243 -9.03 -28.07 21.25
C TRP A 243 -10.19 -28.45 20.33
N TYR A 244 -10.75 -29.67 20.50
CA TYR A 244 -11.79 -30.20 19.61
C TYR A 244 -13.18 -30.19 20.24
N GLY A 245 -13.28 -29.95 21.56
CA GLY A 245 -14.54 -29.92 22.30
C GLY A 245 -15.41 -28.70 22.03
N ALA A 246 -14.81 -27.61 21.49
CA ALA A 246 -15.52 -26.41 21.12
C ALA A 246 -15.47 -26.21 19.61
N PRO A 247 -16.59 -25.80 18.97
CA PRO A 247 -16.67 -25.68 17.49
C PRO A 247 -15.68 -24.69 16.90
N ARG A 248 -15.48 -23.52 17.52
CA ARG A 248 -14.57 -22.48 17.01
C ARG A 248 -13.11 -22.93 16.95
N PRO A 249 -12.48 -23.42 18.03
CA PRO A 249 -11.12 -23.96 17.97
C PRO A 249 -10.97 -25.09 16.95
N ALA A 250 -11.94 -25.98 16.85
CA ALA A 250 -11.93 -27.05 15.87
C ALA A 250 -11.97 -26.53 14.43
N LEU A 251 -12.77 -25.50 14.16
CA LEU A 251 -12.83 -24.86 12.84
C LEU A 251 -11.51 -24.17 12.48
N PHE A 252 -10.88 -23.45 13.42
CA PHE A 252 -9.56 -22.85 13.20
C PHE A 252 -8.47 -23.88 12.95
N SER A 253 -8.50 -25.01 13.67
CA SER A 253 -7.54 -26.10 13.43
C SER A 253 -7.75 -26.76 12.07
N LEU A 254 -9.01 -26.94 11.65
CA LEU A 254 -9.33 -27.42 10.31
C LEU A 254 -8.88 -26.44 9.23
N LEU A 255 -9.16 -25.14 9.39
CA LEU A 255 -8.72 -24.09 8.46
C LEU A 255 -7.20 -24.11 8.29
N LYS A 256 -6.47 -24.14 9.40
CA LYS A 256 -5.01 -24.22 9.37
C LYS A 256 -4.52 -25.48 8.66
N ALA A 257 -5.12 -26.65 8.94
CA ALA A 257 -4.72 -27.90 8.30
C ALA A 257 -5.01 -27.88 6.79
N CYS A 258 -6.08 -27.18 6.36
CA CYS A 258 -6.38 -26.97 4.94
C CYS A 258 -5.35 -26.07 4.27
N ASP A 259 -4.93 -24.97 4.91
CA ASP A 259 -3.90 -24.06 4.42
C ASP A 259 -2.55 -24.78 4.33
N ASP A 260 -2.13 -25.43 5.39
CA ASP A 260 -0.89 -26.21 5.44
C ASP A 260 -0.84 -27.29 4.32
N TYR A 261 -1.98 -27.92 4.01
CA TYR A 261 -2.09 -28.90 2.91
C TYR A 261 -1.90 -28.24 1.53
N LYS A 262 -2.50 -27.06 1.31
CA LYS A 262 -2.29 -26.28 0.08
C LYS A 262 -0.82 -25.86 -0.10
N GLU A 263 -0.12 -25.58 1.00
CA GLU A 263 1.30 -25.25 1.02
C GLU A 263 2.22 -26.46 0.79
N GLY A 264 1.66 -27.67 0.68
CA GLY A 264 2.43 -28.89 0.51
C GLY A 264 3.17 -29.34 1.77
N ALA A 265 2.84 -28.78 2.93
CA ALA A 265 3.38 -29.24 4.22
C ALA A 265 2.88 -30.65 4.50
N LYS A 266 3.78 -31.52 4.96
CA LYS A 266 3.42 -32.88 5.43
C LYS A 266 2.68 -32.75 6.76
N ASN A 267 1.39 -32.54 6.71
CA ASN A 267 0.57 -32.40 7.89
C ASN A 267 -0.05 -33.72 8.34
N ASP A 268 -0.33 -33.77 9.62
CA ASP A 268 -1.09 -34.87 10.23
C ASP A 268 -2.57 -34.74 9.81
N LEU A 269 -2.93 -35.36 8.67
CA LEU A 269 -4.30 -35.47 8.19
C LEU A 269 -5.27 -36.07 9.21
N ALA A 270 -4.74 -36.75 10.20
CA ALA A 270 -5.53 -37.32 11.29
C ALA A 270 -6.14 -36.20 12.16
N GLU A 271 -5.39 -35.15 12.47
CA GLU A 271 -5.89 -33.99 13.23
C GLU A 271 -6.99 -33.24 12.45
N ALA A 272 -6.76 -32.98 11.14
CA ALA A 272 -7.76 -32.37 10.29
C ALA A 272 -9.07 -33.20 10.22
N SER A 273 -8.93 -34.48 10.03
CA SER A 273 -10.08 -35.43 10.01
C SER A 273 -10.85 -35.46 11.33
N ALA A 274 -10.14 -35.41 12.45
CA ALA A 274 -10.76 -35.37 13.79
C ALA A 274 -11.52 -34.02 13.98
N CYS A 275 -10.95 -32.90 13.60
CA CYS A 275 -11.60 -31.58 13.65
C CYS A 275 -12.87 -31.56 12.78
N TYR A 276 -12.76 -32.05 11.54
CA TYR A 276 -13.91 -32.15 10.65
C TYR A 276 -15.02 -33.03 11.23
N ALA A 277 -14.69 -34.22 11.72
CA ALA A 277 -15.65 -35.11 12.33
C ALA A 277 -16.29 -34.51 13.61
N ALA A 278 -15.54 -33.78 14.40
CA ALA A 278 -16.05 -33.07 15.57
C ALA A 278 -17.06 -31.98 15.16
N LEU A 279 -16.72 -31.18 14.16
CA LEU A 279 -17.59 -30.12 13.67
C LEU A 279 -18.91 -30.65 13.08
N LYS A 280 -18.86 -31.80 12.42
CA LYS A 280 -20.08 -32.48 11.91
C LYS A 280 -20.97 -33.02 13.02
N LYS A 281 -20.44 -33.26 14.22
CA LYS A 281 -21.18 -33.82 15.38
C LYS A 281 -21.75 -32.74 16.32
N THR A 282 -21.37 -31.46 16.16
CA THR A 282 -21.77 -30.41 17.10
C THR A 282 -23.24 -30.08 17.08
N GLY A 283 -24.00 -30.52 16.11
CA GLY A 283 -25.43 -30.20 15.96
C GLY A 283 -25.70 -28.75 15.50
N ASP A 284 -24.68 -27.88 15.48
CA ASP A 284 -24.79 -26.53 14.95
C ASP A 284 -24.49 -26.56 13.45
N GLY A 285 -25.54 -26.38 12.62
CA GLY A 285 -25.46 -26.44 11.17
C GLY A 285 -24.43 -25.48 10.59
N LYS A 286 -24.22 -24.30 11.18
CA LYS A 286 -23.28 -23.27 10.68
C LYS A 286 -21.84 -23.77 10.67
N TYR A 287 -21.41 -24.47 11.73
CA TYR A 287 -20.04 -25.00 11.81
C TYR A 287 -19.84 -26.21 10.88
N ALA A 288 -20.87 -27.03 10.72
CA ALA A 288 -20.83 -28.17 9.81
C ALA A 288 -20.74 -27.69 8.35
N GLU A 289 -21.53 -26.68 7.96
CA GLU A 289 -21.49 -26.04 6.62
C GLU A 289 -20.15 -25.35 6.36
N ALA A 290 -19.61 -24.63 7.36
CA ALA A 290 -18.29 -24.00 7.24
C ALA A 290 -17.17 -25.05 7.05
N ALA A 291 -17.24 -26.17 7.75
CA ALA A 291 -16.29 -27.27 7.58
C ALA A 291 -16.38 -27.91 6.19
N ASP A 292 -17.59 -28.13 5.66
CA ASP A 292 -17.80 -28.61 4.29
C ASP A 292 -17.26 -27.63 3.26
N ALA A 293 -17.51 -26.34 3.44
CA ALA A 293 -17.00 -25.27 2.55
C ALA A 293 -15.47 -25.20 2.54
N LEU A 294 -14.81 -25.37 3.69
CA LEU A 294 -13.34 -25.41 3.79
C LEU A 294 -12.76 -26.60 3.01
N VAL A 295 -13.33 -27.79 3.22
CA VAL A 295 -12.87 -29.01 2.52
C VAL A 295 -13.15 -28.93 1.01
N ALA A 296 -14.29 -28.37 0.60
CA ALA A 296 -14.59 -28.14 -0.81
C ALA A 296 -13.59 -27.22 -1.47
N ARG A 297 -13.22 -26.11 -0.79
CA ARG A 297 -12.21 -25.15 -1.27
C ARG A 297 -10.79 -25.73 -1.40
N MET A 298 -10.45 -26.80 -0.69
CA MET A 298 -9.16 -27.48 -0.89
C MET A 298 -8.96 -27.98 -2.32
N ASN A 299 -10.05 -28.30 -3.01
CA ASN A 299 -10.06 -28.85 -4.37
C ASN A 299 -10.40 -27.79 -5.45
N GLU A 300 -10.80 -26.59 -5.06
CA GLU A 300 -11.05 -25.51 -5.99
C GLU A 300 -9.72 -24.89 -6.46
N LYS A 301 -9.44 -25.00 -7.75
CA LYS A 301 -8.45 -24.11 -8.38
C LYS A 301 -9.09 -22.73 -8.45
N GLU A 302 -8.48 -21.72 -7.83
CA GLU A 302 -8.86 -20.33 -8.04
C GLU A 302 -8.68 -20.02 -9.53
N ILE A 303 -9.78 -19.89 -10.25
CA ILE A 303 -9.77 -19.50 -11.65
C ILE A 303 -9.90 -17.99 -11.66
N PHE A 304 -8.76 -17.30 -11.85
CA PHE A 304 -8.81 -15.93 -12.31
C PHE A 304 -9.27 -15.96 -13.76
N THR A 305 -10.53 -15.63 -14.00
CA THR A 305 -11.04 -15.48 -15.35
C THR A 305 -10.47 -14.23 -15.97
N ASP A 306 -9.88 -14.37 -17.15
CA ASP A 306 -9.46 -13.23 -17.95
C ASP A 306 -10.65 -12.29 -18.16
N LEU A 307 -10.44 -11.01 -17.84
CA LEU A 307 -11.48 -10.00 -18.02
C LEU A 307 -11.46 -9.52 -19.47
N PRO A 308 -12.63 -9.17 -20.04
CA PRO A 308 -12.66 -8.64 -21.40
C PRO A 308 -11.76 -7.41 -21.56
N ALA A 309 -11.02 -7.38 -22.65
CA ALA A 309 -10.10 -6.31 -23.04
C ALA A 309 -10.72 -4.90 -23.07
N SER A 310 -12.04 -4.81 -23.21
CA SER A 310 -12.80 -3.56 -23.26
C SER A 310 -12.71 -2.68 -22.03
N ASN A 311 -12.20 -3.20 -20.90
CA ASN A 311 -12.10 -2.47 -19.65
C ASN A 311 -10.77 -1.74 -19.45
N TYR A 312 -9.77 -2.03 -20.32
CA TYR A 312 -8.48 -1.34 -20.32
C TYR A 312 -8.41 -0.39 -21.52
N PHE A 313 -7.73 0.73 -21.38
CA PHE A 313 -7.37 1.62 -22.50
C PHE A 313 -8.53 2.00 -23.44
N THR A 314 -9.66 2.39 -22.89
CA THR A 314 -10.86 2.78 -23.65
C THR A 314 -10.61 3.90 -24.66
N ASP A 315 -9.56 4.71 -24.48
CA ASP A 315 -9.16 5.81 -25.35
C ASP A 315 -7.95 5.49 -26.26
N GLY A 316 -7.47 4.26 -26.23
CA GLY A 316 -6.30 3.82 -27.02
C GLY A 316 -4.96 4.45 -26.57
N ARG A 317 -4.91 4.97 -25.34
CA ARG A 317 -3.71 5.62 -24.78
C ARG A 317 -3.05 4.73 -23.73
N VAL A 318 -1.71 4.78 -23.70
CA VAL A 318 -0.90 4.04 -22.71
C VAL A 318 0.26 4.91 -22.23
N SER A 319 0.68 4.75 -20.98
CA SER A 319 1.86 5.41 -20.43
C SER A 319 2.93 4.37 -20.03
N ALA A 320 4.19 4.80 -19.97
CA ALA A 320 5.28 3.93 -19.52
C ALA A 320 5.03 3.38 -18.11
N SER A 321 4.44 4.17 -17.22
CA SER A 321 4.11 3.74 -15.85
C SER A 321 3.11 2.57 -15.80
N ILE A 322 2.14 2.55 -16.72
CA ILE A 322 1.20 1.42 -16.85
C ILE A 322 1.96 0.16 -17.27
N LEU A 323 2.85 0.29 -18.27
CA LEU A 323 3.64 -0.85 -18.77
C LEU A 323 4.55 -1.43 -17.69
N GLU A 324 5.29 -0.58 -16.98
CA GLU A 324 6.16 -1.00 -15.88
C GLU A 324 5.37 -1.61 -14.71
N CYS A 325 4.19 -1.06 -14.39
CA CYS A 325 3.30 -1.63 -13.39
C CYS A 325 2.80 -3.02 -13.81
N PHE A 326 2.42 -3.20 -15.08
CA PHE A 326 2.01 -4.50 -15.62
C PHE A 326 3.14 -5.54 -15.51
N TYR A 327 4.36 -5.17 -15.91
CA TYR A 327 5.51 -6.06 -15.78
C TYR A 327 5.87 -6.35 -14.31
N SER A 328 5.66 -5.40 -13.41
CA SER A 328 5.83 -5.64 -11.98
C SER A 328 4.83 -6.69 -11.47
N CYS A 329 3.55 -6.50 -11.74
CA CYS A 329 2.48 -7.46 -11.46
C CYS A 329 1.21 -7.11 -12.26
N PRO A 330 0.67 -8.00 -13.11
CA PRO A 330 -0.56 -7.77 -13.86
C PRO A 330 -1.76 -7.39 -12.97
N TYR A 331 -1.93 -8.08 -11.85
CA TYR A 331 -3.00 -7.79 -10.89
C TYR A 331 -2.90 -6.37 -10.29
N LYS A 332 -1.68 -5.94 -9.92
CA LYS A 332 -1.43 -4.58 -9.43
C LYS A 332 -1.81 -3.54 -10.49
N CYS A 333 -1.45 -3.80 -11.74
CA CYS A 333 -1.78 -2.94 -12.87
C CYS A 333 -3.31 -2.85 -13.07
N PHE A 334 -4.00 -3.98 -13.01
CA PHE A 334 -5.46 -4.05 -13.09
C PHE A 334 -6.13 -3.23 -12.00
N MET A 335 -5.75 -3.46 -10.74
CA MET A 335 -6.33 -2.72 -9.60
C MET A 335 -6.13 -1.22 -9.72
N ARG A 336 -4.90 -0.79 -10.03
CA ARG A 336 -4.54 0.64 -10.05
C ARG A 336 -5.10 1.37 -11.27
N TYR A 337 -4.95 0.81 -12.45
CA TYR A 337 -5.23 1.53 -13.70
C TYR A 337 -6.54 1.15 -14.38
N CYS A 338 -7.07 -0.04 -14.15
CA CYS A 338 -8.37 -0.45 -14.67
C CYS A 338 -9.50 -0.10 -13.69
N LEU A 339 -9.35 -0.51 -12.43
CA LEU A 339 -10.36 -0.22 -11.41
C LEU A 339 -10.19 1.15 -10.76
N GLY A 340 -9.06 1.83 -10.95
CA GLY A 340 -8.78 3.10 -10.32
C GLY A 340 -8.65 3.03 -8.79
N ALA A 341 -8.38 1.82 -8.26
CA ALA A 341 -8.22 1.64 -6.83
C ALA A 341 -6.94 2.31 -6.33
N ALA A 342 -7.04 3.06 -5.26
CA ALA A 342 -5.93 3.74 -4.61
C ALA A 342 -6.16 3.77 -3.09
N ASP A 343 -5.07 3.88 -2.34
CA ASP A 343 -5.15 4.16 -0.91
C ASP A 343 -5.88 5.48 -0.63
N SER A 344 -6.59 5.53 0.49
CA SER A 344 -7.15 6.79 0.97
C SER A 344 -6.03 7.79 1.25
N VAL A 345 -6.22 9.03 0.81
CA VAL A 345 -5.26 10.12 1.07
C VAL A 345 -5.30 10.42 2.57
N THR A 346 -4.21 10.12 3.27
CA THR A 346 -4.01 10.56 4.66
C THR A 346 -3.40 11.96 4.66
N GLY A 347 -3.70 12.74 5.69
CA GLY A 347 -3.16 14.11 5.82
C GLY A 347 -1.69 14.19 6.24
N ASP A 348 -0.91 13.10 6.12
CA ASP A 348 0.52 13.07 6.44
C ASP A 348 1.40 13.47 5.26
N ALA A 349 2.50 14.17 5.54
CA ALA A 349 3.56 14.40 4.57
C ALA A 349 4.31 13.08 4.34
N ARG A 350 4.08 12.47 3.18
CA ARG A 350 4.66 11.18 2.79
C ARG A 350 6.03 11.37 2.13
N SER A 351 6.82 10.30 2.06
CA SER A 351 8.07 10.27 1.28
C SER A 351 7.86 10.67 -0.19
N LEU A 352 6.66 10.46 -0.72
CA LEU A 352 6.28 10.91 -2.07
C LEU A 352 6.26 12.43 -2.19
N ASP A 353 5.82 13.15 -1.14
CA ASP A 353 5.78 14.61 -1.13
C ASP A 353 7.20 15.19 -1.11
N TYR A 354 8.11 14.54 -0.40
CA TYR A 354 9.53 14.91 -0.39
C TYR A 354 10.15 14.83 -1.80
N GLY A 355 9.88 13.74 -2.52
CA GLY A 355 10.29 13.56 -3.90
C GLY A 355 9.72 14.64 -4.84
N ASN A 356 8.43 14.91 -4.73
CA ASN A 356 7.75 15.90 -5.55
C ASN A 356 8.32 17.31 -5.37
N VAL A 357 8.67 17.67 -4.13
CA VAL A 357 9.30 18.98 -3.85
C VAL A 357 10.69 19.07 -4.50
N LEU A 358 11.54 18.05 -4.37
CA LEU A 358 12.86 18.05 -5.01
C LEU A 358 12.78 18.06 -6.55
N HIS A 359 11.82 17.34 -7.14
CA HIS A 359 11.51 17.42 -8.58
C HIS A 359 11.16 18.86 -8.99
N ALA A 360 10.22 19.48 -8.27
CA ALA A 360 9.82 20.85 -8.55
C ALA A 360 10.96 21.87 -8.36
N VAL A 361 11.85 21.64 -7.40
CA VAL A 361 13.07 22.46 -7.22
C VAL A 361 14.00 22.30 -8.42
N ALA A 362 14.29 21.06 -8.84
CA ALA A 362 15.15 20.79 -9.99
C ALA A 362 14.62 21.45 -11.27
N GLU A 363 13.32 21.29 -11.54
CA GLU A 363 12.63 21.87 -12.68
C GLU A 363 12.75 23.41 -12.71
N ASN A 364 12.36 24.07 -11.61
CA ASN A 364 12.40 25.52 -11.51
C ASN A 364 13.83 26.07 -11.58
N PHE A 365 14.79 25.34 -11.01
CA PHE A 365 16.20 25.76 -11.05
C PHE A 365 16.79 25.64 -12.44
N VAL A 366 16.56 24.53 -13.17
CA VAL A 366 17.13 24.31 -14.51
C VAL A 366 16.56 25.30 -15.53
N LYS A 367 15.32 25.74 -15.39
CA LYS A 367 14.73 26.82 -16.25
C LYS A 367 15.54 28.10 -16.23
N ASN A 368 16.13 28.44 -15.11
CA ASN A 368 16.84 29.68 -14.88
C ASN A 368 18.37 29.50 -14.68
N ILE A 369 18.88 28.28 -14.89
CA ILE A 369 20.29 27.95 -14.61
C ILE A 369 21.30 28.79 -15.35
N GLY A 370 20.92 29.29 -16.54
CA GLY A 370 21.78 30.18 -17.37
C GLY A 370 22.05 31.52 -16.72
N GLU A 371 21.28 31.96 -15.74
CA GLU A 371 21.46 33.22 -15.03
C GLU A 371 22.39 33.08 -13.81
N ILE A 372 22.67 31.86 -13.39
CA ILE A 372 23.49 31.53 -12.22
C ILE A 372 24.95 31.57 -12.59
N GLN A 373 25.78 32.25 -11.78
CA GLN A 373 27.22 32.47 -12.05
C GLN A 373 28.14 31.73 -11.07
N SER A 374 27.62 31.19 -9.96
CA SER A 374 28.42 30.47 -8.95
C SER A 374 27.63 29.40 -8.23
N GLU A 375 28.36 28.44 -7.60
CA GLU A 375 27.71 27.41 -6.76
C GLU A 375 26.98 28.02 -5.54
N ASP A 376 27.47 29.17 -5.03
CA ASP A 376 26.82 29.81 -3.89
C ASP A 376 25.51 30.51 -4.30
N GLU A 377 25.47 31.09 -5.50
CA GLU A 377 24.22 31.58 -6.09
C GLU A 377 23.24 30.44 -6.37
N ALA A 378 23.74 29.28 -6.81
CA ALA A 378 22.90 28.09 -7.02
C ALA A 378 22.23 27.63 -5.70
N LYS A 379 22.97 27.63 -4.59
CA LYS A 379 22.43 27.30 -3.26
C LYS A 379 21.40 28.32 -2.77
N GLN A 380 21.65 29.61 -2.99
CA GLN A 380 20.70 30.68 -2.65
C GLN A 380 19.42 30.60 -3.49
N ALA A 381 19.55 30.33 -4.80
CA ALA A 381 18.41 30.11 -5.67
C ALA A 381 17.59 28.90 -5.23
N ALA A 382 18.25 27.78 -4.83
CA ALA A 382 17.60 26.60 -4.32
C ALA A 382 16.75 26.88 -3.07
N GLU A 383 17.30 27.65 -2.13
CA GLU A 383 16.59 28.03 -0.90
C GLU A 383 15.33 28.83 -1.20
N LYS A 384 15.46 29.82 -2.09
CA LYS A 384 14.32 30.64 -2.53
C LYS A 384 13.24 29.82 -3.23
N ILE A 385 13.62 28.95 -4.18
CA ILE A 385 12.70 28.08 -4.89
C ILE A 385 12.01 27.12 -3.91
N ALA A 386 12.76 26.50 -2.99
CA ALA A 386 12.19 25.60 -1.99
C ALA A 386 11.20 26.33 -1.06
N GLU A 387 11.51 27.56 -0.65
CA GLU A 387 10.58 28.39 0.14
C GLU A 387 9.28 28.69 -0.63
N GLU A 388 9.39 29.08 -1.89
CA GLU A 388 8.22 29.35 -2.74
C GLU A 388 7.33 28.12 -2.87
N ILE A 389 7.90 26.93 -3.12
CA ILE A 389 7.16 25.68 -3.24
C ILE A 389 6.51 25.31 -1.89
N LEU A 390 7.26 25.39 -0.79
CA LEU A 390 6.77 25.03 0.54
C LEU A 390 5.75 26.03 1.11
N SER A 391 5.71 27.25 0.58
CA SER A 391 4.70 28.25 0.95
C SER A 391 3.30 27.95 0.40
N ALA A 392 3.18 27.01 -0.56
CA ALA A 392 1.89 26.59 -1.09
C ALA A 392 0.99 26.00 0.00
N ASP A 393 -0.32 26.21 -0.12
CA ASP A 393 -1.30 25.81 0.90
C ASP A 393 -1.24 24.33 1.27
N VAL A 394 -0.84 23.47 0.31
CA VAL A 394 -0.66 22.03 0.53
C VAL A 394 0.37 21.74 1.60
N TYR A 395 1.48 22.49 1.67
CA TYR A 395 2.58 22.27 2.61
C TYR A 395 2.51 23.16 3.85
N ARG A 396 1.80 24.28 3.77
CA ARG A 396 1.77 25.33 4.79
C ARG A 396 1.37 24.82 6.18
N ARG A 397 0.42 23.89 6.23
CA ARG A 397 -0.05 23.28 7.46
C ARG A 397 1.01 22.41 8.15
N PHE A 398 1.91 21.78 7.36
CA PHE A 398 2.98 20.94 7.90
C PHE A 398 4.16 21.77 8.43
N LEU A 399 4.38 22.97 7.90
CA LEU A 399 5.48 23.85 8.36
C LEU A 399 5.36 24.26 9.83
N LYS A 400 4.15 24.27 10.39
CA LYS A 400 3.89 24.63 11.77
C LYS A 400 4.21 23.53 12.77
N LYS A 401 4.36 22.28 12.34
CA LYS A 401 4.58 21.13 13.22
C LYS A 401 6.08 20.90 13.46
N ALA A 402 6.46 20.73 14.73
CA ALA A 402 7.85 20.49 15.12
C ALA A 402 8.47 19.26 14.44
N ASP A 403 7.68 18.19 14.27
CA ASP A 403 8.12 16.95 13.63
C ASP A 403 8.49 17.15 12.16
N TYR A 404 7.77 18.00 11.43
CA TYR A 404 8.04 18.32 10.04
C TYR A 404 9.03 19.44 9.84
N ALA A 405 9.17 20.36 10.81
CA ALA A 405 10.12 21.47 10.72
C ALA A 405 11.57 21.00 10.47
N TYR A 406 11.97 19.90 11.14
CA TYR A 406 13.27 19.30 10.91
C TYR A 406 13.38 18.63 9.53
N SER A 407 12.36 17.92 9.10
CA SER A 407 12.31 17.30 7.77
C SER A 407 12.40 18.33 6.64
N PHE A 408 11.70 19.45 6.76
CA PHE A 408 11.80 20.56 5.81
C PHE A 408 13.16 21.28 5.84
N LYS A 409 13.79 21.34 7.00
CA LYS A 409 15.18 21.85 7.09
C LYS A 409 16.15 20.94 6.33
N LEU A 410 16.01 19.62 6.48
CA LEU A 410 16.80 18.66 5.71
C LEU A 410 16.52 18.76 4.21
N LEU A 411 15.24 18.87 3.82
CA LEU A 411 14.83 19.03 2.43
C LEU A 411 15.46 20.27 1.78
N ARG A 412 15.48 21.42 2.47
CA ARG A 412 16.16 22.63 1.98
C ARG A 412 17.66 22.40 1.79
N ALA A 413 18.31 21.72 2.72
CA ALA A 413 19.72 21.38 2.60
C ALA A 413 20.00 20.45 1.41
N GLU A 414 19.13 19.47 1.17
CA GLU A 414 19.23 18.59 -0.02
C GLU A 414 18.95 19.38 -1.32
N ALA A 415 17.99 20.30 -1.32
CA ALA A 415 17.73 21.17 -2.46
C ALA A 415 18.94 22.03 -2.82
N GLN A 416 19.64 22.58 -1.83
CA GLN A 416 20.89 23.35 -2.04
C GLN A 416 21.99 22.48 -2.66
N LYS A 417 22.19 21.25 -2.18
CA LYS A 417 23.18 20.31 -2.74
C LYS A 417 22.79 19.91 -4.18
N LEU A 418 21.51 19.64 -4.42
CA LEU A 418 20.99 19.31 -5.73
C LEU A 418 21.25 20.42 -6.75
N CYS A 419 20.90 21.65 -6.42
CA CYS A 419 21.12 22.80 -7.33
C CYS A 419 22.61 23.10 -7.56
N ALA A 420 23.45 22.91 -6.55
CA ALA A 420 24.91 23.02 -6.71
C ALA A 420 25.46 21.96 -7.68
N ARG A 421 24.94 20.71 -7.62
CA ARG A 421 25.29 19.64 -8.58
C ARG A 421 24.79 19.93 -10.00
N LEU A 422 23.54 20.37 -10.14
CA LEU A 422 22.96 20.76 -11.43
C LEU A 422 23.75 21.91 -12.06
N TYR A 423 24.17 22.90 -11.28
CA TYR A 423 25.00 23.99 -11.75
C TYR A 423 26.40 23.52 -12.21
N ARG A 424 27.03 22.63 -11.43
CA ARG A 424 28.32 22.04 -11.82
C ARG A 424 28.20 21.24 -13.10
N GLU A 425 27.15 20.43 -13.25
CA GLU A 425 26.87 19.70 -14.49
C GLU A 425 26.69 20.69 -15.67
N TYR A 426 25.92 21.74 -15.48
CA TYR A 426 25.69 22.77 -16.50
C TYR A 426 27.00 23.43 -16.97
N THR A 427 27.94 23.66 -16.06
CA THR A 427 29.26 24.26 -16.41
C THR A 427 30.18 23.28 -17.15
N LEU A 428 30.13 22.00 -16.77
CA LEU A 428 30.95 20.95 -17.36
C LEU A 428 30.41 20.42 -18.69
N SER A 429 29.11 20.52 -18.92
CA SER A 429 28.46 20.00 -20.13
C SER A 429 28.23 21.11 -21.18
N ASP A 430 28.20 20.72 -22.45
CA ASP A 430 27.71 21.53 -23.54
C ASP A 430 26.24 21.29 -23.90
N PHE A 431 25.65 20.24 -23.33
CA PHE A 431 24.22 20.01 -23.43
C PHE A 431 23.45 21.09 -22.69
N ARG A 432 22.36 21.57 -23.30
CA ARG A 432 21.48 22.61 -22.73
C ARG A 432 20.05 22.11 -22.70
N SER A 433 19.33 22.46 -21.66
CA SER A 433 17.92 22.09 -21.55
C SER A 433 17.13 22.78 -22.69
N ASP A 434 16.40 21.96 -23.48
CA ASP A 434 15.43 22.44 -24.49
C ASP A 434 14.04 22.58 -23.86
N GLY A 435 13.86 22.04 -22.66
CA GLY A 435 12.65 22.11 -21.86
C GLY A 435 12.62 21.17 -20.69
N GLU A 436 11.91 21.61 -19.68
CA GLU A 436 11.52 20.83 -18.52
C GLU A 436 10.07 20.40 -18.68
N GLU A 437 9.75 19.18 -18.23
CA GLU A 437 8.40 18.62 -18.35
C GLU A 437 7.90 18.56 -19.81
N VAL A 438 8.77 18.13 -20.71
CA VAL A 438 8.47 18.07 -22.14
C VAL A 438 7.50 16.92 -22.44
N TRP A 439 6.33 17.29 -22.99
CA TRP A 439 5.36 16.30 -23.41
C TRP A 439 5.67 15.71 -24.78
N PHE A 440 5.53 14.40 -24.91
CA PHE A 440 5.32 13.76 -26.19
C PHE A 440 3.91 13.18 -26.22
N ALA A 441 3.07 13.71 -27.09
CA ALA A 441 1.66 13.42 -27.19
C ALA A 441 1.14 13.89 -28.56
N ASP A 442 -0.06 13.49 -28.96
CA ASP A 442 -0.64 13.84 -30.24
C ASP A 442 -0.75 15.37 -30.47
N TRP A 443 -0.99 16.11 -29.40
CA TRP A 443 -1.11 17.55 -29.38
C TRP A 443 0.23 18.29 -29.22
N ALA A 444 1.30 17.58 -28.82
CA ALA A 444 2.61 18.17 -28.53
C ALA A 444 3.48 18.27 -29.79
N LYS A 445 4.61 19.01 -29.67
CA LYS A 445 5.64 19.13 -30.73
C LYS A 445 6.21 17.77 -31.09
N ILE A 446 6.55 16.97 -30.08
CA ILE A 446 6.93 15.57 -30.23
C ILE A 446 5.66 14.71 -30.16
N LYS A 447 5.44 13.90 -31.21
CA LYS A 447 4.23 13.10 -31.31
C LYS A 447 4.28 11.85 -30.42
N SER A 448 3.11 11.34 -30.04
CA SER A 448 2.96 10.07 -29.33
C SER A 448 3.64 8.93 -30.08
N LEU A 449 4.22 7.98 -29.35
CA LEU A 449 4.84 6.81 -29.95
C LEU A 449 3.73 5.76 -30.26
N PRO A 450 3.54 5.33 -31.52
CA PRO A 450 2.58 4.29 -31.84
C PRO A 450 3.09 2.95 -31.36
N ILE A 451 2.30 2.23 -30.56
CA ILE A 451 2.52 0.87 -30.09
C ILE A 451 1.57 -0.05 -30.85
N ARG A 452 2.11 -0.97 -31.59
CA ARG A 452 1.33 -1.95 -32.37
C ARG A 452 0.91 -3.10 -31.48
N SER A 453 -0.34 -3.48 -31.56
CA SER A 453 -0.92 -4.61 -30.86
C SER A 453 -1.79 -5.40 -31.84
N LYS A 454 -2.01 -6.68 -31.58
CA LYS A 454 -2.97 -7.49 -32.33
C LYS A 454 -4.39 -6.94 -32.30
N ASN A 455 -4.72 -6.14 -31.27
CA ASN A 455 -6.03 -5.52 -31.07
C ASN A 455 -6.10 -4.06 -31.59
N GLY A 456 -5.09 -3.61 -32.33
CA GLY A 456 -5.04 -2.26 -32.91
C GLY A 456 -3.76 -1.50 -32.60
N THR A 457 -3.74 -0.21 -32.92
CA THR A 457 -2.61 0.67 -32.63
C THR A 457 -2.94 1.56 -31.43
N PHE A 458 -2.14 1.45 -30.40
CA PHE A 458 -2.20 2.28 -29.21
C PHE A 458 -1.18 3.40 -29.28
N ARG A 459 -1.39 4.44 -28.49
CA ARG A 459 -0.54 5.64 -28.47
C ARG A 459 0.12 5.79 -27.13
N LEU A 460 1.41 5.57 -27.07
CA LEU A 460 2.18 5.86 -25.88
C LEU A 460 2.43 7.37 -25.81
N PHE A 461 1.98 7.96 -24.73
CA PHE A 461 2.24 9.35 -24.38
C PHE A 461 3.00 9.44 -23.07
N GLY A 462 3.65 10.54 -22.84
CA GLY A 462 4.38 10.75 -21.61
C GLY A 462 4.91 12.17 -21.47
N LYS A 463 5.41 12.42 -20.29
CA LYS A 463 6.05 13.66 -19.89
C LYS A 463 7.46 13.31 -19.46
N VAL A 464 8.44 13.96 -20.07
CA VAL A 464 9.85 13.79 -19.76
C VAL A 464 10.23 14.88 -18.77
N ASP A 465 10.87 14.54 -17.68
CA ASP A 465 11.24 15.52 -16.65
C ASP A 465 12.19 16.57 -17.21
N ARG A 466 13.23 16.14 -17.94
CA ARG A 466 14.20 17.04 -18.55
C ARG A 466 14.73 16.50 -19.88
N VAL A 467 14.79 17.34 -20.87
CA VAL A 467 15.35 17.06 -22.20
C VAL A 467 16.46 18.06 -22.49
N ASP A 468 17.67 17.56 -22.74
CA ASP A 468 18.81 18.40 -23.10
C ASP A 468 19.24 18.15 -24.54
N GLU A 469 19.60 19.20 -25.23
CA GLU A 469 20.06 19.18 -26.63
C GLU A 469 21.49 19.71 -26.76
N TYR A 470 22.23 19.11 -27.69
CA TYR A 470 23.49 19.58 -28.21
C TYR A 470 23.53 19.36 -29.70
N LYS A 471 23.52 20.42 -30.53
CA LYS A 471 23.36 20.32 -31.99
C LYS A 471 22.10 19.54 -32.36
N ASN A 472 22.25 18.39 -33.02
CA ASN A 472 21.13 17.47 -33.32
C ASN A 472 21.00 16.30 -32.34
N TYR A 473 21.87 16.24 -31.33
CA TYR A 473 21.86 15.23 -30.32
C TYR A 473 20.86 15.56 -29.19
N VAL A 474 20.17 14.56 -28.68
CA VAL A 474 19.24 14.67 -27.54
C VAL A 474 19.59 13.67 -26.47
N ARG A 475 19.54 14.11 -25.20
CA ARG A 475 19.59 13.23 -24.04
C ARG A 475 18.32 13.40 -23.20
N ILE A 476 17.84 12.29 -22.69
CA ILE A 476 16.63 12.21 -21.87
C ILE A 476 17.05 11.97 -20.42
N ILE A 477 16.52 12.77 -19.50
CA ILE A 477 16.83 12.70 -18.09
C ILE A 477 15.52 12.62 -17.31
N ASP A 478 15.44 11.63 -16.41
CA ASP A 478 14.33 11.40 -15.52
C ASP A 478 14.85 11.43 -14.07
N TYR A 479 14.27 12.29 -13.25
CA TYR A 479 14.68 12.50 -11.88
C TYR A 479 14.15 11.39 -10.97
N LYS A 480 15.00 10.87 -10.09
CA LYS A 480 14.60 9.83 -9.14
C LYS A 480 15.09 10.17 -7.72
N THR A 481 14.19 10.04 -6.75
CA THR A 481 14.56 9.96 -5.36
C THR A 481 15.05 8.55 -5.04
N GLY A 482 16.09 8.43 -4.23
CA GLY A 482 16.72 7.17 -3.91
C GLY A 482 17.82 6.75 -4.89
N ARG A 483 18.16 5.46 -4.91
CA ARG A 483 19.31 4.94 -5.68
C ARG A 483 19.01 4.85 -7.17
N ALA A 484 19.31 5.90 -7.93
CA ALA A 484 19.20 5.91 -9.39
C ALA A 484 20.05 4.82 -10.06
N GLU A 485 21.18 4.43 -9.45
CA GLU A 485 22.03 3.33 -9.91
C GLU A 485 21.30 1.99 -9.99
N ASP A 486 20.37 1.72 -9.07
CA ASP A 486 19.60 0.47 -9.06
C ASP A 486 18.60 0.41 -10.23
N LYS A 487 18.19 1.54 -10.77
CA LYS A 487 17.22 1.64 -11.87
C LYS A 487 17.80 1.33 -13.25
N VAL A 488 19.13 1.43 -13.42
CA VAL A 488 19.79 1.22 -14.73
C VAL A 488 20.29 -0.20 -14.95
N LYS A 489 19.96 -1.13 -14.06
CA LYS A 489 20.39 -2.53 -14.17
C LYS A 489 19.73 -3.20 -15.36
N ASP A 490 20.54 -3.71 -16.27
CA ASP A 490 20.09 -4.36 -17.51
C ASP A 490 19.08 -5.50 -17.25
N LYS A 491 19.20 -6.20 -16.13
CA LYS A 491 18.27 -7.27 -15.73
C LYS A 491 16.84 -6.79 -15.48
N GLN A 492 16.67 -5.62 -14.86
CA GLN A 492 15.35 -5.03 -14.61
C GLN A 492 14.75 -4.46 -15.90
N PHE A 493 15.58 -3.86 -16.74
CA PHE A 493 15.16 -3.42 -18.05
C PHE A 493 14.69 -4.61 -18.92
N TYR A 494 15.43 -5.70 -18.95
CA TYR A 494 15.09 -6.91 -19.69
C TYR A 494 13.73 -7.50 -19.26
N THR A 495 13.40 -7.40 -17.99
CA THR A 495 12.12 -7.90 -17.45
C THR A 495 10.97 -6.90 -17.57
N GLY A 496 11.18 -5.74 -18.19
CA GLY A 496 10.15 -4.74 -18.44
C GLY A 496 9.88 -3.78 -17.27
N GLN A 497 10.69 -3.80 -16.22
CA GLN A 497 10.45 -3.01 -15.01
C GLN A 497 10.96 -1.56 -15.10
N ASN A 498 11.87 -1.23 -16.01
CA ASN A 498 12.48 0.10 -16.19
C ASN A 498 12.63 0.41 -17.69
N VAL A 499 11.51 0.51 -18.41
CA VAL A 499 11.49 0.74 -19.87
C VAL A 499 11.30 2.21 -20.26
N GLN A 500 10.91 3.04 -19.31
CA GLN A 500 10.51 4.43 -19.49
C GLN A 500 11.51 5.24 -20.30
N LEU A 501 12.78 5.24 -19.93
CA LEU A 501 13.83 6.04 -20.58
C LEU A 501 13.98 5.76 -22.08
N TYR A 502 13.99 4.48 -22.45
CA TYR A 502 14.21 4.08 -23.84
C TYR A 502 12.96 4.25 -24.70
N LEU A 503 11.77 4.13 -24.11
CA LEU A 503 10.52 4.48 -24.79
C LEU A 503 10.45 5.98 -25.07
N TYR A 504 10.85 6.80 -24.11
CA TYR A 504 10.89 8.26 -24.29
C TYR A 504 11.93 8.66 -25.33
N MET A 505 13.14 8.11 -25.25
CA MET A 505 14.17 8.32 -26.26
C MET A 505 13.69 7.94 -27.67
N ASN A 506 12.91 6.85 -27.81
CA ASN A 506 12.37 6.43 -29.10
C ASN A 506 11.40 7.47 -29.69
N ALA A 507 10.56 8.10 -28.85
CA ALA A 507 9.67 9.17 -29.30
C ALA A 507 10.45 10.37 -29.88
N PHE A 508 11.54 10.78 -29.22
CA PHE A 508 12.41 11.89 -29.70
C PHE A 508 13.21 11.51 -30.94
N ALA A 509 13.73 10.27 -31.01
CA ALA A 509 14.44 9.79 -32.20
C ALA A 509 13.54 9.79 -33.44
N ARG A 510 12.29 9.38 -33.31
CA ARG A 510 11.30 9.48 -34.40
C ARG A 510 10.97 10.94 -34.78
N GLY A 511 11.17 11.89 -33.88
CA GLY A 511 11.11 13.31 -34.13
C GLY A 511 12.32 13.86 -34.91
N GLY A 512 13.27 13.01 -35.30
CA GLY A 512 14.45 13.40 -36.11
C GLY A 512 15.68 13.79 -35.29
N LYS A 513 15.69 13.61 -33.98
CA LYS A 513 16.84 13.84 -33.10
C LYS A 513 17.72 12.58 -33.02
N ILE A 514 19.02 12.74 -32.77
CA ILE A 514 19.97 11.65 -32.59
C ILE A 514 20.08 11.36 -31.10
N PRO A 515 19.75 10.14 -30.64
CA PRO A 515 19.91 9.75 -29.26
C PRO A 515 21.34 9.82 -28.77
N ALA A 516 21.64 10.70 -27.83
CA ALA A 516 22.95 10.85 -27.21
C ALA A 516 23.05 10.12 -25.86
N GLY A 517 21.94 9.96 -25.15
CA GLY A 517 21.92 9.26 -23.88
C GLY A 517 20.57 9.30 -23.18
N ALA A 518 20.38 8.34 -22.28
CA ALA A 518 19.20 8.24 -21.43
C ALA A 518 19.61 7.95 -19.99
N TYR A 519 19.13 8.74 -19.05
CA TYR A 519 19.66 8.75 -17.69
C TYR A 519 18.56 8.87 -16.65
N TYR A 520 18.74 8.15 -15.54
CA TYR A 520 18.16 8.51 -14.26
C TYR A 520 19.11 9.45 -13.52
N TYR A 521 18.59 10.53 -13.00
CA TYR A 521 19.32 11.51 -12.20
C TYR A 521 18.94 11.37 -10.73
N SER A 522 19.92 11.17 -9.83
CA SER A 522 19.65 11.06 -8.40
C SER A 522 19.39 12.45 -7.81
N LEU A 523 18.21 12.65 -7.24
CA LEU A 523 17.84 13.90 -6.57
C LEU A 523 18.46 14.05 -5.19
N ASP A 524 18.74 12.94 -4.50
CA ASP A 524 19.34 12.95 -3.17
C ASP A 524 20.72 12.31 -3.13
N ASP A 525 21.56 12.80 -2.22
CA ASP A 525 22.91 12.29 -1.94
C ASP A 525 22.96 11.44 -0.66
N SER A 526 21.83 11.22 0.00
CA SER A 526 21.77 10.69 1.37
C SER A 526 22.32 9.27 1.54
N PHE A 527 22.65 8.58 0.45
CA PHE A 527 23.06 7.16 0.46
C PHE A 527 24.50 6.88 0.05
N THR A 528 25.35 7.89 -0.13
CA THR A 528 26.77 7.65 -0.39
C THR A 528 27.55 7.44 0.92
N ILE A 529 27.72 6.18 1.28
CA ILE A 529 28.48 5.76 2.50
C ILE A 529 29.99 6.00 2.34
N SER A 530 30.49 6.23 1.14
CA SER A 530 31.94 6.17 0.83
C SER A 530 32.59 7.53 0.57
N GLY A 531 32.10 8.66 0.93
CA GLY A 531 32.85 9.93 0.78
C GLY A 531 33.38 10.25 -0.64
N ASP A 532 33.30 9.32 -1.56
CA ASP A 532 33.67 9.45 -2.96
C ASP A 532 32.48 10.08 -3.70
N ARG A 533 32.70 11.18 -4.42
CA ARG A 533 31.65 11.86 -5.18
C ARG A 533 31.03 10.89 -6.18
N SER A 534 29.83 10.44 -5.90
CA SER A 534 29.05 9.65 -6.85
C SER A 534 28.69 10.54 -8.05
N VAL A 535 28.71 9.95 -9.24
CA VAL A 535 28.19 10.58 -10.44
C VAL A 535 26.70 10.87 -10.26
N SER A 536 26.19 11.91 -10.91
CA SER A 536 24.78 12.32 -10.81
C SER A 536 23.87 11.59 -11.80
N MET A 537 24.40 11.19 -12.95
CA MET A 537 23.66 10.55 -14.03
C MET A 537 24.03 9.08 -14.18
N TYR A 538 23.02 8.23 -14.12
CA TYR A 538 23.13 6.79 -14.32
C TYR A 538 22.35 6.38 -15.55
N GLY A 539 23.03 5.77 -16.54
CA GLY A 539 22.40 5.40 -17.80
C GLY A 539 23.40 5.08 -18.90
N LYS A 540 22.95 5.15 -20.13
CA LYS A 540 23.78 4.87 -21.32
C LYS A 540 24.05 6.15 -22.09
N THR A 541 25.29 6.37 -22.48
CA THR A 541 25.80 7.49 -23.29
C THR A 541 26.30 6.96 -24.62
N LEU A 542 25.94 7.62 -25.72
CA LEU A 542 26.46 7.28 -27.05
C LEU A 542 27.99 7.41 -27.07
N LYS A 543 28.66 6.35 -27.46
CA LYS A 543 30.13 6.23 -27.48
C LYS A 543 30.75 6.91 -28.71
N THR A 544 30.53 8.21 -28.82
CA THR A 544 31.21 9.06 -29.81
C THR A 544 32.00 10.14 -29.09
N GLU A 545 33.19 10.51 -29.59
CA GLU A 545 34.03 11.52 -28.97
C GLU A 545 33.28 12.84 -28.81
N GLU A 546 32.49 13.22 -29.82
CA GLU A 546 31.70 14.45 -29.82
C GLU A 546 30.70 14.46 -28.65
N VAL A 547 29.92 13.38 -28.45
CA VAL A 547 28.92 13.29 -27.39
C VAL A 547 29.58 13.20 -26.01
N ILE A 548 30.70 12.48 -25.89
CA ILE A 548 31.44 12.37 -24.63
C ILE A 548 31.98 13.72 -24.19
N ARG A 549 32.62 14.47 -25.10
CA ARG A 549 33.11 15.85 -24.84
C ARG A 549 31.98 16.81 -24.51
N ALA A 550 30.87 16.71 -25.23
CA ALA A 550 29.70 17.56 -24.95
C ALA A 550 29.03 17.20 -23.60
N THR A 551 29.12 15.92 -23.18
CA THR A 551 28.61 15.49 -21.87
C THR A 551 29.49 15.99 -20.72
N ASP A 552 30.82 15.86 -20.87
CA ASP A 552 31.79 16.32 -19.87
C ASP A 552 33.05 16.84 -20.57
N LYS A 553 33.23 18.15 -20.62
CA LYS A 553 34.33 18.84 -21.27
C LYS A 553 35.70 18.38 -20.80
N ASN A 554 35.80 18.04 -19.50
CA ASN A 554 37.07 17.69 -18.85
C ASN A 554 37.34 16.17 -18.84
N PHE A 555 36.45 15.36 -19.46
CA PHE A 555 36.55 13.90 -19.43
C PHE A 555 37.93 13.36 -19.87
N TYR A 556 38.43 13.83 -20.98
CA TYR A 556 39.70 13.32 -21.53
C TYR A 556 40.93 13.82 -20.75
N GLU A 557 40.83 15.01 -20.10
CA GLU A 557 41.87 15.57 -19.24
C GLU A 557 41.92 14.84 -17.89
N ASN A 558 40.76 14.70 -17.26
CA ASN A 558 40.60 14.08 -15.94
C ASN A 558 40.59 12.54 -16.02
N ARG A 559 40.48 11.96 -17.22
CA ARG A 559 40.37 10.52 -17.49
C ARG A 559 39.23 9.82 -16.75
N LYS A 560 38.33 10.56 -16.15
CA LYS A 560 37.14 10.12 -15.42
C LYS A 560 36.08 11.23 -15.51
N SER A 561 34.83 10.85 -15.74
CA SER A 561 33.73 11.80 -15.71
C SER A 561 33.27 12.12 -14.30
N GLU A 562 32.88 13.37 -14.06
CA GLU A 562 32.19 13.81 -12.86
C GLU A 562 30.65 13.70 -13.00
N ILE A 563 30.15 13.46 -14.21
CA ILE A 563 28.72 13.47 -14.53
C ILE A 563 28.17 12.06 -14.68
N ILE A 564 28.89 11.20 -15.41
CA ILE A 564 28.49 9.83 -15.76
C ILE A 564 29.50 8.79 -15.24
N ASN A 565 29.06 7.54 -15.09
CA ASN A 565 29.97 6.45 -14.70
C ASN A 565 30.85 6.03 -15.88
N GLY A 566 31.86 6.85 -16.19
CA GLY A 566 32.79 6.67 -17.30
C GLY A 566 34.24 6.97 -16.91
N THR A 567 35.16 6.15 -17.41
CA THR A 567 36.62 6.31 -17.22
C THR A 567 37.38 6.09 -18.53
N LEU A 568 38.54 6.68 -18.65
CA LEU A 568 39.48 6.44 -19.74
C LEU A 568 40.72 5.72 -19.20
N ARG A 569 40.92 4.46 -19.61
CA ARG A 569 41.99 3.61 -19.14
C ARG A 569 43.08 3.46 -20.20
N SER A 570 44.33 3.67 -19.82
CA SER A 570 45.45 3.38 -20.71
C SER A 570 45.70 1.86 -20.77
N THR A 571 45.75 1.34 -21.98
CA THR A 571 46.11 -0.05 -22.26
C THR A 571 47.31 -0.11 -23.20
N LYS A 572 47.90 -1.28 -23.39
CA LYS A 572 49.02 -1.46 -24.30
C LYS A 572 48.67 -1.11 -25.77
N ASN A 573 47.38 -1.14 -26.12
CA ASN A 573 46.87 -0.87 -27.47
C ASN A 573 46.24 0.55 -27.59
N GLY A 574 46.50 1.44 -26.64
CA GLY A 574 45.96 2.78 -26.62
C GLY A 574 44.91 2.97 -25.51
N ASP A 575 44.29 4.15 -25.47
CA ASP A 575 43.29 4.47 -24.47
C ASP A 575 41.96 3.80 -24.78
N THR A 576 41.34 3.20 -23.77
CA THR A 576 40.04 2.52 -23.86
C THR A 576 39.06 3.11 -22.89
N LEU A 577 37.79 3.28 -23.32
CA LEU A 577 36.68 3.69 -22.47
C LEU A 577 36.29 2.56 -21.53
N GLY A 578 36.20 2.85 -20.26
CA GLY A 578 35.73 1.95 -19.20
C GLY A 578 34.53 2.55 -18.47
N GLY A 579 33.83 1.70 -17.71
CA GLY A 579 32.59 2.09 -17.01
C GLY A 579 31.35 1.53 -17.71
N THR A 580 30.22 1.65 -17.07
CA THR A 580 28.94 1.07 -17.53
C THR A 580 28.10 2.01 -18.39
N SER A 581 28.53 3.27 -18.49
CA SER A 581 27.71 4.29 -19.18
C SER A 581 27.89 4.36 -20.68
N PHE A 582 28.98 3.85 -21.24
CA PHE A 582 29.22 3.97 -22.69
C PHE A 582 28.55 2.85 -23.48
N ALA A 583 27.84 3.22 -24.53
CA ALA A 583 27.17 2.30 -25.44
C ALA A 583 27.39 2.71 -26.91
N GLU A 584 27.67 1.73 -27.77
CA GLU A 584 27.70 1.93 -29.22
C GLU A 584 26.27 2.28 -29.70
N GLU A 585 26.16 2.96 -30.84
CA GLU A 585 24.88 3.36 -31.40
C GLU A 585 23.91 2.17 -31.58
N GLU A 586 24.47 1.05 -32.01
CA GLU A 586 23.72 -0.20 -32.22
C GLU A 586 23.10 -0.73 -30.93
N VAL A 587 23.83 -0.61 -29.81
CA VAL A 587 23.34 -1.00 -28.48
C VAL A 587 22.19 -0.07 -28.04
N LEU A 588 22.34 1.25 -28.15
CA LEU A 588 21.26 2.19 -27.81
C LEU A 588 20.01 1.92 -28.66
N ARG A 589 20.20 1.70 -29.95
CA ARG A 589 19.11 1.37 -30.87
C ARG A 589 18.44 0.05 -30.51
N GLY A 590 19.20 -0.96 -30.12
CA GLY A 590 18.69 -2.25 -29.65
C GLY A 590 17.84 -2.11 -28.38
N TYR A 591 18.28 -1.31 -27.41
CA TYR A 591 17.49 -1.04 -26.19
C TYR A 591 16.18 -0.34 -26.51
N MET A 592 16.19 0.66 -27.39
CA MET A 592 14.97 1.36 -27.82
C MET A 592 13.99 0.40 -28.50
N GLN A 593 14.49 -0.49 -29.36
CA GLN A 593 13.68 -1.47 -30.06
C GLN A 593 13.12 -2.54 -29.12
N TYR A 594 13.93 -2.99 -28.16
CA TYR A 594 13.48 -3.95 -27.15
C TYR A 594 12.42 -3.35 -26.23
N ALA A 595 12.58 -2.09 -25.79
CA ALA A 595 11.57 -1.39 -25.03
C ALA A 595 10.23 -1.27 -25.79
N GLU A 596 10.27 -1.00 -27.10
CA GLU A 596 9.08 -0.96 -27.96
C GLU A 596 8.41 -2.36 -28.04
N SER A 597 9.18 -3.44 -28.22
CA SER A 597 8.64 -4.79 -28.25
C SER A 597 8.01 -5.22 -26.91
N LEU A 598 8.62 -4.80 -25.79
CA LEU A 598 8.02 -4.99 -24.47
C LEU A 598 6.70 -4.22 -24.33
N ALA A 599 6.63 -2.99 -24.82
CA ALA A 599 5.40 -2.21 -24.80
C ALA A 599 4.29 -2.87 -25.65
N GLU A 600 4.62 -3.35 -26.85
CA GLU A 600 3.69 -4.09 -27.72
C GLU A 600 3.14 -5.35 -27.02
N LYS A 601 4.01 -6.16 -26.42
CA LYS A 601 3.61 -7.36 -25.65
C LYS A 601 2.75 -7.02 -24.44
N ALA A 602 3.12 -6.01 -23.66
CA ALA A 602 2.34 -5.63 -22.49
C ALA A 602 0.93 -5.19 -22.90
N VAL A 603 0.81 -4.41 -23.96
CA VAL A 603 -0.49 -4.00 -24.50
C VAL A 603 -1.29 -5.21 -24.97
N ASP A 604 -0.67 -6.18 -25.66
CA ASP A 604 -1.33 -7.41 -26.06
C ASP A 604 -1.87 -8.18 -24.87
N TYR A 605 -1.04 -8.42 -23.83
CA TYR A 605 -1.45 -9.15 -22.63
C TYR A 605 -2.56 -8.43 -21.84
N VAL A 606 -2.45 -7.12 -21.72
CA VAL A 606 -3.47 -6.31 -21.03
C VAL A 606 -4.78 -6.33 -21.78
N THR A 607 -4.74 -6.21 -23.12
CA THR A 607 -5.95 -6.26 -23.95
C THR A 607 -6.55 -7.67 -24.05
N ASP A 608 -5.77 -8.71 -23.80
CA ASP A 608 -6.25 -10.09 -23.63
C ASP A 608 -6.89 -10.33 -22.26
N GLY A 609 -6.80 -9.36 -21.35
CA GLY A 609 -7.40 -9.45 -20.02
C GLY A 609 -6.54 -10.16 -18.98
N LEU A 610 -5.23 -10.29 -19.19
CA LEU A 610 -4.33 -10.92 -18.21
C LEU A 610 -4.28 -10.09 -16.93
N THR A 611 -4.99 -10.54 -15.89
CA THR A 611 -5.15 -9.88 -14.59
C THR A 611 -4.67 -10.70 -13.41
N ALA A 612 -4.33 -11.98 -13.63
CA ALA A 612 -3.89 -12.88 -12.56
C ALA A 612 -2.65 -12.35 -11.84
N PRO A 613 -2.56 -12.51 -10.49
CA PRO A 613 -1.38 -12.15 -9.74
C PRO A 613 -0.15 -12.92 -10.25
N SER A 614 0.87 -12.19 -10.64
CA SER A 614 2.15 -12.76 -11.08
C SER A 614 3.27 -11.75 -10.81
N PRO A 615 3.60 -11.49 -9.53
CA PRO A 615 4.59 -10.49 -9.16
C PRO A 615 6.01 -10.95 -9.44
N TYR A 616 6.92 -10.01 -9.68
CA TYR A 616 8.35 -10.25 -9.52
C TYR A 616 8.74 -10.22 -8.04
N VAL A 617 9.85 -10.87 -7.69
CA VAL A 617 10.44 -10.82 -6.34
C VAL A 617 10.58 -9.36 -5.90
N GLY A 618 10.08 -9.03 -4.71
CA GLY A 618 10.05 -7.68 -4.14
C GLY A 618 8.89 -6.79 -4.59
N ALA A 619 8.09 -7.20 -5.57
CA ALA A 619 6.95 -6.38 -6.03
C ALA A 619 5.80 -6.29 -5.00
N CYS A 620 5.75 -7.24 -4.07
CA CYS A 620 4.74 -7.30 -3.00
C CYS A 620 5.10 -6.49 -1.77
N ASP A 621 6.37 -6.13 -1.56
CA ASP A 621 6.87 -5.51 -0.32
C ASP A 621 6.16 -4.17 0.01
N TYR A 622 5.78 -3.42 -1.03
CA TYR A 622 5.08 -2.14 -0.92
C TYR A 622 3.81 -2.11 -1.77
N CYS A 623 3.12 -3.26 -1.88
CA CYS A 623 1.90 -3.35 -2.67
C CYS A 623 0.68 -3.00 -1.81
N GLU A 624 -0.02 -1.94 -2.17
CA GLU A 624 -1.25 -1.49 -1.51
C GLU A 624 -2.43 -2.46 -1.66
N PHE A 625 -2.33 -3.41 -2.56
CA PHE A 625 -3.42 -4.37 -2.86
C PHE A 625 -3.22 -5.75 -2.23
N GLY A 626 -2.26 -5.91 -1.32
CA GLY A 626 -1.94 -7.19 -0.69
C GLY A 626 -3.14 -7.87 -0.02
N SER A 627 -4.01 -7.08 0.62
CA SER A 627 -5.21 -7.60 1.30
C SER A 627 -6.27 -8.17 0.34
N ALA A 628 -6.31 -7.67 -0.90
CA ALA A 628 -7.27 -8.12 -1.91
C ALA A 628 -6.70 -9.20 -2.86
N CYS A 629 -5.36 -9.28 -2.95
CA CYS A 629 -4.65 -10.04 -3.99
C CYS A 629 -4.61 -11.55 -3.71
N LYS A 630 -4.65 -11.99 -2.46
CA LYS A 630 -4.50 -13.40 -2.05
C LYS A 630 -3.24 -14.15 -2.57
N PHE A 631 -2.31 -13.47 -3.24
CA PHE A 631 -1.04 -14.05 -3.64
C PHE A 631 -0.16 -14.21 -2.41
N ASP A 632 0.29 -15.42 -2.14
CA ASP A 632 1.19 -15.71 -1.02
C ASP A 632 2.55 -16.15 -1.56
N PRO A 633 3.62 -15.32 -1.38
CA PRO A 633 4.96 -15.66 -1.86
C PRO A 633 5.56 -16.93 -1.24
N SER A 634 5.01 -17.42 -0.12
CA SER A 634 5.44 -18.68 0.51
C SER A 634 4.89 -19.91 -0.20
N ILE A 635 3.76 -19.75 -0.88
CA ILE A 635 3.07 -20.83 -1.62
C ILE A 635 3.36 -20.75 -3.11
N GLU A 636 3.15 -19.57 -3.69
CA GLU A 636 3.33 -19.30 -5.10
C GLU A 636 4.67 -18.59 -5.33
N LYS A 637 5.57 -19.20 -6.10
CA LYS A 637 6.86 -18.56 -6.38
C LYS A 637 6.68 -17.31 -7.22
N PRO A 638 7.13 -16.14 -6.73
CA PRO A 638 7.18 -14.95 -7.56
C PRO A 638 8.14 -15.16 -8.74
N ARG A 639 7.93 -14.39 -9.80
CA ARG A 639 8.85 -14.41 -10.95
C ARG A 639 10.23 -13.93 -10.53
N GLU A 640 11.25 -14.67 -10.86
CA GLU A 640 12.64 -14.29 -10.58
C GLU A 640 13.19 -13.40 -11.68
N VAL A 641 13.97 -12.40 -11.30
CA VAL A 641 14.72 -11.58 -12.25
C VAL A 641 15.98 -12.37 -12.62
N ILE A 642 16.27 -12.48 -13.90
CA ILE A 642 17.48 -13.16 -14.41
C ILE A 642 18.72 -12.56 -13.73
N ASP A 643 19.59 -13.41 -13.19
CA ASP A 643 20.75 -12.95 -12.41
C ASP A 643 21.74 -12.10 -13.21
N LYS A 644 21.99 -12.48 -14.46
CA LYS A 644 22.91 -11.78 -15.36
C LYS A 644 22.34 -11.73 -16.76
N ILE A 645 22.37 -10.57 -17.36
CA ILE A 645 22.11 -10.36 -18.77
C ILE A 645 23.07 -9.29 -19.30
N THR A 646 23.52 -9.48 -20.53
CA THR A 646 24.43 -8.56 -21.21
C THR A 646 23.70 -7.68 -22.20
N ALA A 647 24.26 -6.53 -22.52
CA ALA A 647 23.71 -5.63 -23.53
C ALA A 647 23.57 -6.34 -24.90
N ALA A 648 24.49 -7.24 -25.26
CA ALA A 648 24.42 -8.01 -26.49
C ALA A 648 23.21 -8.96 -26.53
N GLU A 649 22.87 -9.59 -25.41
CA GLU A 649 21.69 -10.45 -25.31
C GLU A 649 20.38 -9.64 -25.42
N ILE A 650 20.35 -8.42 -24.90
CA ILE A 650 19.20 -7.51 -25.07
C ILE A 650 19.03 -7.13 -26.54
N VAL A 651 20.12 -6.77 -27.23
CA VAL A 651 20.10 -6.46 -28.66
C VAL A 651 19.63 -7.66 -29.49
N ALA A 652 20.14 -8.86 -29.18
CA ALA A 652 19.73 -10.11 -29.84
C ALA A 652 18.24 -10.41 -29.59
N ALA A 653 17.74 -10.16 -28.39
CA ALA A 653 16.32 -10.32 -28.07
C ALA A 653 15.45 -9.35 -28.89
N ALA A 654 15.88 -8.08 -29.04
CA ALA A 654 15.18 -7.10 -29.87
C ALA A 654 15.10 -7.53 -31.35
N GLU A 655 16.14 -8.13 -31.90
CA GLU A 655 16.18 -8.66 -33.27
C GLU A 655 15.30 -9.90 -33.43
N TYR A 656 15.30 -10.80 -32.44
CA TYR A 656 14.45 -11.99 -32.42
C TYR A 656 12.96 -11.65 -32.47
N GLU A 657 12.55 -10.69 -31.68
CA GLU A 657 11.16 -10.25 -31.59
C GLU A 657 10.64 -9.57 -32.88
N LYS A 658 11.54 -9.04 -33.71
CA LYS A 658 11.19 -8.46 -35.03
C LYS A 658 11.02 -9.48 -36.13
N ARG A 659 11.46 -10.72 -35.94
CA ARG A 659 11.26 -11.76 -36.96
C ARG A 659 9.78 -12.05 -37.09
N PRO A 660 9.21 -12.08 -38.32
CA PRO A 660 7.82 -12.47 -38.50
C PRO A 660 7.64 -13.87 -37.89
N LYS A 661 6.69 -13.99 -36.97
CA LYS A 661 6.33 -15.30 -36.41
C LYS A 661 6.01 -16.20 -37.58
N ARG A 662 6.78 -17.28 -37.75
CA ARG A 662 6.41 -18.36 -38.68
C ARG A 662 5.05 -18.83 -38.19
N GLU A 663 4.05 -18.80 -39.08
CA GLU A 663 2.79 -19.49 -38.86
C GLU A 663 3.15 -20.93 -38.45
N GLU A 664 2.83 -21.32 -37.24
CA GLU A 664 2.82 -22.72 -36.83
C GLU A 664 1.73 -23.37 -37.65
N ASN A 665 2.14 -23.96 -38.77
CA ASN A 665 1.30 -24.84 -39.52
C ASN A 665 0.82 -25.93 -38.58
N ASN A 666 -0.48 -25.93 -38.31
CA ASN A 666 -1.24 -27.03 -37.75
C ASN A 666 -1.07 -28.26 -38.69
N GLU A 667 0.03 -28.98 -38.58
CA GLU A 667 0.12 -30.36 -39.01
C GLU A 667 -0.13 -31.29 -37.82
N ASN A 668 -1.37 -31.35 -37.40
CA ASN A 668 -1.91 -32.51 -36.71
C ASN A 668 -3.30 -32.78 -37.29
N GLY A 669 -3.27 -33.19 -38.52
CA GLY A 669 -4.34 -33.96 -39.18
C GLY A 669 -3.93 -35.42 -39.21
N GLU A 670 -4.73 -36.24 -38.59
CA GLU A 670 -4.96 -37.67 -38.90
C GLU A 670 -3.72 -38.62 -38.80
N GLN A 671 -3.57 -39.30 -37.66
CA GLN A 671 -3.51 -40.76 -37.63
C GLN A 671 -3.94 -41.28 -36.25
#